data_884b02bc777ece9506ae72b9a294bf07
#
_entry.id   884b02bc777ece9506ae72b9a294bf07
#
_cell.length_a   1.000
_cell.length_b   1.000
_cell.length_c   1.000
_cell.angle_alpha   90.00
_cell.angle_beta   90.00
_cell.angle_gamma   90.00
#
_symmetry.space_group_name_H-M   'P 1'
#
loop_
_entity.id
_entity.type
_entity.pdbx_description
1 polymer ?
#
loop_
_entity_poly.entity_id
_entity_poly.type
_entity_poly.pdbx_seq_one_letter_code
_entity_poly.pdbx_strand_id
1 'polypeptide(L)'
;MEKAIPSLNKAVETTLKVIKEVEKKALLDVQDLQSSNYSEVINQNNWTDSSKKQSEEIRKQNIVEAKLLKESPTFLRIDAEDIDGNYAHTFYIAPAIVGRLSSCTKNNQTHIVSIKSPLGKISSLNFEDEFTFDGVDYYISRKIRYTPAKLQNDVWDGFSVNIIADQNQPILIDKLSELLNLSTDEDFQKLAAEVLKYSQTVDGQLKQLQINLRDTISLREQAILDKQQSEIFRKPISAQIILLGPPGTGKTTTLIKRLGLKIYNGRENFLPEEQNILSKLGKNSFDQWLMFTPSDLLKGYLKEAFNAEGIAAYEKIYLWKDFAVSLARQDFKILNRPDFKSGFTLEKQNEFVQQSVIENPLEWIESFVVYLDGKLTIELKKGHEILEKYNINLVNNLTVEISSIVNSESKIEEKYRKLFEYQKKVQAAVKIEKEYSNKITQEELNLLSNRHSGILENFKIFLKSIQANDNSHEDVDDEFDMDDEEELSLSETEINSEYKKFLRSYARQLFQKQKIDPNSKVGKIAEWLGEKLPNQEQLELLGKSATIQNSLNRFINSYTKYYKSIVKNYKQFRRQKQFDKFYTEGIVINKISYAEIDFLLFVFITRMKYLISQNYIKNNIEHIRDINYIQQNVFVDQVVVDEATDFSALELACMQRLSRPEINAFVACGDFNQRLEGKGIKNKELLQWISPSIELQYINTTYRQTCSLNEFSHHLLTLMEDYDDKSKAELPKHSILFKGMKPTMLENGKNFANSLSWVSERIEEIEILVNKHQQIAKMPTIVILTKTDDDVDNVA
;
A
#
# COMPACT_ATOMS: atom_id res chain seq x y z
N MET A 1 -9.04 -26.22 47.36
CA MET A 1 -8.76 -25.40 46.18
C MET A 1 -7.35 -24.89 46.37
N GLU A 2 -6.41 -25.33 45.51
CA GLU A 2 -5.01 -24.86 45.61
C GLU A 2 -4.96 -23.38 45.22
N LYS A 3 -4.71 -22.56 46.23
CA LYS A 3 -4.67 -21.07 46.18
C LYS A 3 -3.29 -20.54 45.79
N ALA A 4 -2.36 -21.34 45.35
CA ALA A 4 -0.99 -20.95 45.12
C ALA A 4 -0.57 -21.26 43.67
N ILE A 5 0.25 -20.34 43.10
CA ILE A 5 0.98 -20.63 41.88
C ILE A 5 1.69 -21.96 42.00
N PRO A 6 1.60 -22.85 41.01
CA PRO A 6 2.32 -24.12 41.06
C PRO A 6 3.82 -23.86 41.21
N SER A 7 4.49 -24.70 41.99
CA SER A 7 5.96 -24.67 42.08
C SER A 7 6.57 -24.70 40.68
N LEU A 8 7.77 -24.11 40.52
CA LEU A 8 8.39 -23.99 39.20
C LEU A 8 8.54 -25.36 38.51
N ASN A 9 8.89 -26.38 39.25
CA ASN A 9 8.99 -27.77 38.76
C ASN A 9 7.65 -28.29 38.18
N LYS A 10 6.55 -28.11 38.91
CA LYS A 10 5.21 -28.46 38.45
C LYS A 10 4.77 -27.59 37.24
N ALA A 11 5.18 -26.32 37.21
CA ALA A 11 4.94 -25.43 36.06
C ALA A 11 5.65 -25.94 34.80
N VAL A 12 6.91 -26.35 34.91
CA VAL A 12 7.67 -26.92 33.80
C VAL A 12 7.08 -28.25 33.33
N GLU A 13 6.77 -29.16 34.26
CA GLU A 13 6.13 -30.44 33.92
C GLU A 13 4.81 -30.22 33.13
N THR A 14 3.97 -29.32 33.63
CA THR A 14 2.70 -28.97 32.92
C THR A 14 2.93 -28.30 31.58
N THR A 15 3.96 -27.49 31.45
CA THR A 15 4.32 -26.85 30.17
C THR A 15 4.70 -27.88 29.11
N LEU A 16 5.57 -28.83 29.45
CA LEU A 16 5.98 -29.90 28.53
C LEU A 16 4.80 -30.80 28.12
N LYS A 17 3.86 -31.05 29.03
CA LYS A 17 2.62 -31.78 28.73
C LYS A 17 1.72 -31.00 27.75
N VAL A 18 1.58 -29.71 27.96
CA VAL A 18 0.78 -28.82 27.07
C VAL A 18 1.39 -28.74 25.69
N ILE A 19 2.70 -28.56 25.55
CA ILE A 19 3.41 -28.56 24.26
C ILE A 19 3.06 -29.82 23.45
N LYS A 20 3.19 -31.01 24.06
CA LYS A 20 2.90 -32.31 23.44
C LYS A 20 1.42 -32.46 23.06
N GLU A 21 0.52 -31.93 23.85
CA GLU A 21 -0.91 -32.01 23.60
C GLU A 21 -1.33 -31.12 22.46
N VAL A 22 -0.81 -29.88 22.40
CA VAL A 22 -1.06 -28.92 21.33
C VAL A 22 -0.55 -29.46 19.98
N GLU A 23 0.67 -30.04 19.97
CA GLU A 23 1.21 -30.67 18.75
C GLU A 23 0.30 -31.83 18.28
N LYS A 24 -0.10 -32.71 19.18
CA LYS A 24 -0.95 -33.87 18.85
C LYS A 24 -2.27 -33.41 18.20
N LYS A 25 -2.89 -32.35 18.71
CA LYS A 25 -4.15 -31.80 18.15
C LYS A 25 -3.92 -31.12 16.81
N ALA A 26 -2.86 -30.34 16.68
CA ALA A 26 -2.48 -29.72 15.43
C ALA A 26 -2.23 -30.75 14.32
N LEU A 27 -1.62 -31.88 14.67
CA LEU A 27 -1.36 -32.97 13.73
C LEU A 27 -2.67 -33.60 13.21
N LEU A 28 -3.66 -33.81 14.10
CA LEU A 28 -4.98 -34.29 13.72
C LEU A 28 -5.72 -33.27 12.83
N ASP A 29 -5.65 -31.99 13.15
CA ASP A 29 -6.26 -30.93 12.36
C ASP A 29 -5.64 -30.86 10.96
N VAL A 30 -4.31 -31.02 10.81
CA VAL A 30 -3.66 -31.12 9.50
C VAL A 30 -4.18 -32.30 8.68
N GLN A 31 -4.33 -33.49 9.32
CA GLN A 31 -4.83 -34.69 8.65
C GLN A 31 -6.29 -34.51 8.18
N ASP A 32 -7.16 -33.98 9.04
CA ASP A 32 -8.56 -33.75 8.72
C ASP A 32 -8.74 -32.70 7.61
N LEU A 33 -7.99 -31.61 7.65
CA LEU A 33 -8.02 -30.56 6.64
C LEU A 33 -7.43 -30.98 5.28
N GLN A 34 -6.54 -31.98 5.26
CA GLN A 34 -5.98 -32.55 4.04
C GLN A 34 -6.81 -33.69 3.45
N SER A 35 -7.77 -34.26 4.22
CA SER A 35 -8.58 -35.40 3.75
C SER A 35 -9.51 -35.01 2.59
N SER A 36 -9.75 -35.95 1.66
CA SER A 36 -10.58 -35.76 0.46
C SER A 36 -12.07 -35.49 0.76
N ASN A 37 -12.55 -35.90 1.93
CA ASN A 37 -13.97 -35.73 2.31
C ASN A 37 -14.41 -34.26 2.41
N TYR A 38 -13.48 -33.32 2.62
CA TYR A 38 -13.80 -31.90 2.66
C TYR A 38 -14.17 -31.33 1.29
N SER A 39 -13.55 -31.84 0.23
CA SER A 39 -13.85 -31.45 -1.16
C SER A 39 -15.23 -31.96 -1.63
N GLU A 40 -15.68 -33.11 -1.14
CA GLU A 40 -17.01 -33.67 -1.45
C GLU A 40 -18.14 -32.88 -0.78
N VAL A 41 -17.95 -32.43 0.44
CA VAL A 41 -18.94 -31.63 1.17
C VAL A 41 -19.17 -30.24 0.52
N ILE A 42 -18.12 -29.63 -0.03
CA ILE A 42 -18.24 -28.36 -0.76
C ILE A 42 -18.94 -28.55 -2.11
N ASN A 43 -18.75 -29.67 -2.76
CA ASN A 43 -19.35 -29.96 -4.07
C ASN A 43 -20.84 -30.38 -3.97
N GLN A 44 -21.30 -30.89 -2.83
CA GLN A 44 -22.69 -31.32 -2.63
C GLN A 44 -23.64 -30.18 -2.27
N ASN A 45 -23.14 -29.01 -1.85
CA ASN A 45 -23.96 -27.84 -1.52
C ASN A 45 -23.97 -26.87 -2.72
N ASN A 46 -25.11 -26.24 -3.00
CA ASN A 46 -25.31 -25.21 -4.04
C ASN A 46 -24.57 -23.89 -3.69
N TRP A 47 -23.27 -23.94 -3.55
CA TRP A 47 -22.45 -22.77 -3.26
C TRP A 47 -22.08 -22.06 -4.57
N THR A 48 -22.06 -20.73 -4.52
CA THR A 48 -21.56 -19.90 -5.64
C THR A 48 -20.04 -20.10 -5.81
N ASP A 49 -19.53 -19.88 -7.00
CA ASP A 49 -18.08 -20.05 -7.28
C ASP A 49 -17.20 -19.14 -6.40
N SER A 50 -17.70 -17.97 -6.00
CA SER A 50 -17.02 -17.09 -5.05
C SER A 50 -16.96 -17.71 -3.65
N SER A 51 -18.05 -18.32 -3.16
CA SER A 51 -18.08 -18.98 -1.86
C SER A 51 -17.20 -20.22 -1.80
N LYS A 52 -17.08 -20.95 -2.92
CA LYS A 52 -16.14 -22.10 -3.04
C LYS A 52 -14.69 -21.65 -2.95
N LYS A 53 -14.31 -20.61 -3.69
CA LYS A 53 -12.94 -20.04 -3.63
C LYS A 53 -12.59 -19.56 -2.24
N GLN A 54 -13.51 -18.85 -1.59
CA GLN A 54 -13.31 -18.34 -0.24
C GLN A 54 -13.15 -19.47 0.80
N SER A 55 -13.96 -20.52 0.70
CA SER A 55 -13.84 -21.70 1.59
C SER A 55 -12.52 -22.44 1.39
N GLU A 56 -12.03 -22.48 0.15
CA GLU A 56 -10.75 -23.10 -0.18
C GLU A 56 -9.54 -22.28 0.33
N GLU A 57 -9.64 -20.95 0.30
CA GLU A 57 -8.64 -20.06 0.89
C GLU A 57 -8.58 -20.20 2.41
N ILE A 58 -9.73 -20.20 3.11
CA ILE A 58 -9.80 -20.45 4.56
C ILE A 58 -9.20 -21.80 4.90
N ARG A 59 -9.49 -22.84 4.12
CA ARG A 59 -8.91 -24.16 4.31
C ARG A 59 -7.39 -24.15 4.17
N LYS A 60 -6.86 -23.55 3.12
CA LYS A 60 -5.40 -23.44 2.92
C LYS A 60 -4.74 -22.73 4.10
N GLN A 61 -5.36 -21.68 4.58
CA GLN A 61 -4.88 -20.94 5.74
C GLN A 61 -4.88 -21.78 7.02
N ASN A 62 -5.98 -22.46 7.32
CA ASN A 62 -6.06 -23.33 8.48
C ASN A 62 -5.01 -24.46 8.44
N ILE A 63 -4.67 -24.96 7.26
CA ILE A 63 -3.57 -25.93 7.08
C ILE A 63 -2.21 -25.29 7.43
N VAL A 64 -1.97 -24.06 7.00
CA VAL A 64 -0.72 -23.34 7.33
C VAL A 64 -0.62 -23.11 8.84
N GLU A 65 -1.68 -22.62 9.47
CA GLU A 65 -1.71 -22.40 10.92
C GLU A 65 -1.57 -23.70 11.72
N ALA A 66 -2.20 -24.77 11.29
CA ALA A 66 -2.05 -26.08 11.94
C ALA A 66 -0.63 -26.65 11.79
N LYS A 67 0.04 -26.42 10.66
CA LYS A 67 1.45 -26.75 10.47
C LYS A 67 2.35 -25.95 11.39
N LEU A 68 2.11 -24.64 11.50
CA LEU A 68 2.85 -23.76 12.40
C LEU A 68 2.71 -24.22 13.86
N LEU A 69 1.50 -24.60 14.31
CA LEU A 69 1.25 -25.16 15.63
C LEU A 69 1.95 -26.52 15.86
N LYS A 70 2.09 -27.32 14.80
CA LYS A 70 2.83 -28.58 14.87
C LYS A 70 4.33 -28.36 15.12
N GLU A 71 4.89 -27.31 14.52
CA GLU A 71 6.32 -26.96 14.62
C GLU A 71 6.62 -26.13 15.87
N SER A 72 5.72 -25.23 16.27
CA SER A 72 5.84 -24.37 17.43
C SER A 72 4.52 -24.34 18.23
N PRO A 73 4.26 -25.34 19.07
CA PRO A 73 2.98 -25.50 19.76
C PRO A 73 2.63 -24.34 20.70
N THR A 74 3.53 -23.99 21.61
CA THR A 74 3.43 -22.84 22.51
C THR A 74 4.83 -22.33 22.80
N PHE A 75 4.99 -21.04 23.07
CA PHE A 75 6.32 -20.44 23.30
C PHE A 75 6.40 -19.55 24.53
N LEU A 76 5.29 -19.37 25.24
CA LEU A 76 5.23 -18.56 26.46
C LEU A 76 4.17 -19.14 27.40
N ARG A 77 4.53 -19.26 28.66
CA ARG A 77 3.62 -19.48 29.77
C ARG A 77 3.51 -18.23 30.61
N ILE A 78 2.30 -17.86 31.02
CA ILE A 78 2.00 -16.75 31.91
C ILE A 78 1.17 -17.30 33.04
N ASP A 79 1.65 -17.14 34.27
CA ASP A 79 0.85 -17.39 35.46
C ASP A 79 0.38 -16.03 35.99
N ALA A 80 -0.92 -15.91 36.27
CA ALA A 80 -1.54 -14.69 36.73
C ALA A 80 -2.44 -14.98 37.94
N GLU A 81 -2.50 -14.05 38.89
CA GLU A 81 -3.33 -14.09 40.07
C GLU A 81 -4.31 -12.92 40.08
N ASP A 82 -5.48 -13.13 40.70
CA ASP A 82 -6.39 -12.01 40.96
C ASP A 82 -5.83 -11.13 42.10
N ILE A 83 -6.27 -9.88 42.15
CA ILE A 83 -5.77 -8.90 43.12
C ILE A 83 -5.96 -9.38 44.59
N ASP A 84 -6.99 -10.16 44.86
CA ASP A 84 -7.29 -10.72 46.17
C ASP A 84 -6.56 -12.05 46.48
N GLY A 85 -5.79 -12.60 45.50
CA GLY A 85 -5.04 -13.83 45.62
C GLY A 85 -5.92 -15.12 45.78
N ASN A 86 -7.19 -15.02 45.36
CA ASN A 86 -8.15 -16.13 45.49
C ASN A 86 -8.15 -17.10 44.33
N TYR A 87 -7.80 -16.59 43.13
CA TYR A 87 -7.80 -17.36 41.88
C TYR A 87 -6.49 -17.18 41.14
N ALA A 88 -5.98 -18.28 40.61
CA ALA A 88 -4.80 -18.26 39.74
C ALA A 88 -5.13 -18.89 38.38
N HIS A 89 -4.73 -18.23 37.32
CA HIS A 89 -4.89 -18.72 35.93
C HIS A 89 -3.53 -18.86 35.26
N THR A 90 -3.43 -19.88 34.40
CA THR A 90 -2.26 -20.12 33.56
C THR A 90 -2.64 -19.95 32.09
N PHE A 91 -1.94 -19.08 31.39
CA PHE A 91 -2.13 -18.82 29.95
C PHE A 91 -0.91 -19.33 29.18
N TYR A 92 -1.15 -20.19 28.18
CA TYR A 92 -0.13 -20.60 27.22
C TYR A 92 -0.34 -19.88 25.92
N ILE A 93 0.67 -19.16 25.46
CA ILE A 93 0.59 -18.39 24.21
C ILE A 93 1.10 -19.27 23.08
N ALA A 94 0.24 -19.40 22.05
CA ALA A 94 0.51 -20.13 20.82
C ALA A 94 0.55 -19.18 19.62
N PRO A 95 1.26 -19.52 18.54
CA PRO A 95 1.31 -18.66 17.34
C PRO A 95 -0.04 -18.57 16.62
N ALA A 96 -0.88 -19.59 16.75
CA ALA A 96 -2.22 -19.65 16.16
C ALA A 96 -3.16 -20.49 17.03
N ILE A 97 -4.46 -20.50 16.73
CA ILE A 97 -5.43 -21.47 17.25
C ILE A 97 -6.32 -21.92 16.11
N VAL A 98 -6.41 -23.22 15.86
CA VAL A 98 -7.19 -23.82 14.77
C VAL A 98 -7.97 -25.01 15.29
N GLY A 99 -9.16 -25.23 14.75
CA GLY A 99 -9.93 -26.45 14.89
C GLY A 99 -10.12 -26.93 16.33
N ARG A 100 -9.56 -28.10 16.67
CA ARG A 100 -9.71 -28.74 17.97
C ARG A 100 -9.08 -27.99 19.15
N LEU A 101 -8.19 -27.07 18.89
CA LEU A 101 -7.59 -26.21 19.92
C LEU A 101 -8.53 -25.14 20.43
N SER A 102 -9.47 -24.66 19.60
CA SER A 102 -10.48 -23.67 20.00
C SER A 102 -11.41 -24.20 21.11
N SER A 103 -11.51 -25.52 21.27
CA SER A 103 -12.31 -26.21 22.31
C SER A 103 -11.50 -26.64 23.54
N CYS A 104 -10.22 -26.27 23.64
CA CYS A 104 -9.34 -26.72 24.73
C CYS A 104 -9.21 -25.70 25.86
N THR A 105 -10.28 -25.44 26.55
CA THR A 105 -10.23 -25.02 27.93
C THR A 105 -10.21 -26.26 28.82
N LYS A 106 -9.01 -26.76 29.15
CA LYS A 106 -8.89 -27.84 30.16
C LYS A 106 -8.92 -27.19 31.53
N ASN A 107 -10.00 -27.41 32.25
CA ASN A 107 -10.30 -26.84 33.57
C ASN A 107 -10.35 -25.28 33.51
N ASN A 108 -11.21 -24.67 34.26
CA ASN A 108 -11.42 -23.23 34.33
C ASN A 108 -10.18 -22.38 34.66
N GLN A 109 -8.98 -22.94 34.73
CA GLN A 109 -7.75 -22.30 35.19
C GLN A 109 -6.58 -22.35 34.17
N THR A 110 -6.66 -23.14 33.10
CA THR A 110 -5.61 -23.22 32.08
C THR A 110 -6.14 -22.89 30.70
N HIS A 111 -5.54 -21.91 30.06
CA HIS A 111 -6.00 -21.35 28.78
C HIS A 111 -4.91 -21.41 27.72
N ILE A 112 -5.25 -21.84 26.51
CA ILE A 112 -4.37 -21.73 25.35
C ILE A 112 -4.88 -20.54 24.54
N VAL A 113 -4.02 -19.57 24.32
CA VAL A 113 -4.37 -18.29 23.74
C VAL A 113 -3.53 -18.04 22.50
N SER A 114 -4.17 -17.70 21.37
CA SER A 114 -3.43 -17.22 20.20
C SER A 114 -2.83 -15.85 20.47
N ILE A 115 -1.59 -15.65 20.08
CA ILE A 115 -0.97 -14.31 20.12
C ILE A 115 -1.76 -13.30 19.27
N LYS A 116 -2.47 -13.78 18.24
CA LYS A 116 -3.30 -12.95 17.34
C LYS A 116 -4.65 -12.56 17.97
N SER A 117 -5.10 -13.25 19.02
CA SER A 117 -6.39 -12.96 19.68
C SER A 117 -6.33 -11.69 20.54
N PRO A 118 -7.48 -11.06 20.86
CA PRO A 118 -7.52 -9.93 21.77
C PRO A 118 -6.86 -10.20 23.14
N LEU A 119 -7.05 -11.39 23.69
CA LEU A 119 -6.42 -11.81 24.94
C LEU A 119 -4.90 -12.02 24.80
N GLY A 120 -4.42 -12.32 23.60
CA GLY A 120 -2.98 -12.48 23.33
C GLY A 120 -2.14 -11.25 23.71
N LYS A 121 -2.77 -10.07 23.94
CA LYS A 121 -2.09 -8.87 24.48
C LYS A 121 -1.34 -9.13 25.79
N ILE A 122 -1.77 -10.10 26.61
CA ILE A 122 -1.10 -10.43 27.87
C ILE A 122 0.34 -10.91 27.65
N SER A 123 0.67 -11.39 26.45
CA SER A 123 2.04 -11.81 26.11
C SER A 123 3.05 -10.65 26.19
N SER A 124 2.61 -9.41 25.94
CA SER A 124 3.44 -8.20 25.92
C SER A 124 3.49 -7.45 27.25
N LEU A 125 2.66 -7.84 28.22
CA LEU A 125 2.65 -7.25 29.54
C LEU A 125 3.87 -7.74 30.33
N ASN A 126 4.35 -6.90 31.27
CA ASN A 126 5.48 -7.22 32.14
C ASN A 126 5.02 -7.94 33.42
N PHE A 127 5.98 -8.38 34.22
CA PHE A 127 5.75 -8.84 35.59
C PHE A 127 5.04 -7.72 36.39
N GLU A 128 4.04 -8.08 37.18
CA GLU A 128 3.15 -7.19 37.94
C GLU A 128 2.24 -6.28 37.11
N ASP A 129 2.28 -6.29 35.78
CA ASP A 129 1.27 -5.58 34.97
C ASP A 129 -0.11 -6.22 35.16
N GLU A 130 -1.14 -5.38 35.22
CA GLU A 130 -2.54 -5.80 35.41
C GLU A 130 -3.28 -5.97 34.06
N PHE A 131 -4.23 -6.89 34.03
CA PHE A 131 -5.15 -7.07 32.91
C PHE A 131 -6.48 -7.66 33.38
N THR A 132 -7.56 -7.32 32.66
CA THR A 132 -8.91 -7.85 32.94
C THR A 132 -9.18 -9.10 32.12
N PHE A 133 -9.66 -10.18 32.76
CA PHE A 133 -10.11 -11.41 32.13
C PHE A 133 -11.41 -11.85 32.80
N ASP A 134 -12.46 -12.15 32.00
CA ASP A 134 -13.81 -12.51 32.46
C ASP A 134 -14.39 -11.54 33.53
N GLY A 135 -14.07 -10.24 33.40
CA GLY A 135 -14.55 -9.20 34.30
C GLY A 135 -13.85 -9.14 35.65
N VAL A 136 -12.76 -9.88 35.84
CA VAL A 136 -11.89 -9.85 37.02
C VAL A 136 -10.51 -9.32 36.63
N ASP A 137 -9.90 -8.52 37.50
CA ASP A 137 -8.56 -7.98 37.28
C ASP A 137 -7.51 -8.90 37.87
N TYR A 138 -6.53 -9.24 37.03
CA TYR A 138 -5.41 -10.12 37.34
C TYR A 138 -4.10 -9.37 37.16
N TYR A 139 -3.07 -9.74 37.91
CA TYR A 139 -1.69 -9.32 37.69
C TYR A 139 -0.81 -10.53 37.29
N ILE A 140 0.23 -10.23 36.51
CA ILE A 140 1.17 -11.27 36.04
C ILE A 140 2.17 -11.56 37.15
N SER A 141 2.15 -12.78 37.67
CA SER A 141 2.98 -13.24 38.75
C SER A 141 4.21 -14.06 38.31
N ARG A 142 4.17 -14.62 37.09
CA ARG A 142 5.31 -15.30 36.48
C ARG A 142 5.17 -15.40 34.96
N LYS A 143 6.29 -15.21 34.24
CA LYS A 143 6.40 -15.51 32.82
C LYS A 143 7.54 -16.47 32.56
N ILE A 144 7.28 -17.50 31.75
CA ILE A 144 8.30 -18.45 31.30
C ILE A 144 8.24 -18.45 29.77
N ARG A 145 9.22 -17.85 29.16
CA ARG A 145 9.41 -17.84 27.71
C ARG A 145 10.37 -18.97 27.33
N TYR A 146 10.11 -19.66 26.23
CA TYR A 146 10.93 -20.74 25.71
C TYR A 146 10.72 -20.93 24.22
N THR A 147 11.70 -21.54 23.54
CA THR A 147 11.60 -21.97 22.15
C THR A 147 11.33 -23.47 22.13
N PRO A 148 10.12 -23.92 21.74
CA PRO A 148 9.81 -25.34 21.72
C PRO A 148 10.59 -26.04 20.60
N ALA A 149 11.22 -27.17 20.90
CA ALA A 149 11.87 -28.00 19.90
C ALA A 149 11.87 -29.50 20.34
N LYS A 150 11.95 -30.40 19.34
CA LYS A 150 12.04 -31.81 19.55
C LYS A 150 13.50 -32.26 19.67
N LEU A 151 13.77 -33.07 20.66
CA LEU A 151 15.04 -33.78 20.81
C LEU A 151 15.11 -34.95 19.82
N GLN A 152 16.31 -35.59 19.70
CA GLN A 152 16.56 -36.71 18.77
C GLN A 152 15.65 -37.93 19.02
N ASN A 153 15.10 -38.06 20.23
CA ASN A 153 14.19 -39.14 20.64
C ASN A 153 12.69 -38.79 20.53
N ASP A 154 12.37 -37.78 19.75
CA ASP A 154 10.99 -37.27 19.53
C ASP A 154 10.30 -36.72 20.80
N VAL A 155 11.08 -36.37 21.82
CA VAL A 155 10.60 -35.73 23.05
C VAL A 155 10.69 -34.23 22.92
N TRP A 156 9.61 -33.54 23.29
CA TRP A 156 9.58 -32.06 23.32
C TRP A 156 10.33 -31.52 24.53
N ASP A 157 11.09 -30.43 24.28
CA ASP A 157 11.68 -29.59 25.32
C ASP A 157 11.55 -28.11 24.94
N GLY A 158 11.71 -27.20 25.89
CA GLY A 158 11.83 -25.79 25.66
C GLY A 158 13.28 -25.35 25.80
N PHE A 159 13.79 -24.66 24.78
CA PHE A 159 15.16 -24.13 24.76
C PHE A 159 15.16 -22.63 24.97
N SER A 160 16.33 -22.07 25.29
CA SER A 160 16.50 -20.61 25.49
C SER A 160 15.49 -20.07 26.51
N VAL A 161 15.39 -20.72 27.64
CA VAL A 161 14.36 -20.44 28.64
C VAL A 161 14.66 -19.13 29.36
N ASN A 162 13.70 -18.24 29.39
CA ASN A 162 13.76 -16.96 30.11
C ASN A 162 12.61 -16.93 31.14
N ILE A 163 12.96 -16.88 32.43
CA ILE A 163 12.01 -16.87 33.53
C ILE A 163 12.03 -15.49 34.19
N ILE A 164 10.85 -14.88 34.28
CA ILE A 164 10.63 -13.63 35.00
C ILE A 164 9.57 -13.92 36.07
N ALA A 165 10.01 -13.92 37.32
CA ALA A 165 9.15 -14.25 38.47
C ALA A 165 9.34 -13.25 39.61
N ASP A 166 10.17 -12.23 39.46
CA ASP A 166 10.47 -11.18 40.43
C ASP A 166 10.89 -9.90 39.65
N GLN A 167 10.89 -8.74 40.31
CA GLN A 167 11.39 -7.47 39.74
C GLN A 167 12.91 -7.50 39.44
N ASN A 168 13.61 -8.55 39.86
CA ASN A 168 15.01 -8.80 39.58
C ASN A 168 15.24 -9.28 38.14
N GLN A 169 16.51 -9.37 37.75
CA GLN A 169 16.92 -9.74 36.38
C GLN A 169 16.33 -11.08 35.95
N PRO A 170 15.92 -11.22 34.66
CA PRO A 170 15.42 -12.50 34.13
C PRO A 170 16.46 -13.62 34.25
N ILE A 171 16.03 -14.79 34.62
CA ILE A 171 16.88 -16.00 34.75
C ILE A 171 16.87 -16.74 33.42
N LEU A 172 18.05 -16.87 32.82
CA LEU A 172 18.26 -17.54 31.55
C LEU A 172 18.80 -18.94 31.74
N ILE A 173 18.13 -19.95 31.18
CA ILE A 173 18.49 -21.38 31.29
C ILE A 173 18.42 -22.01 29.90
N ASP A 174 19.27 -22.99 29.62
CA ASP A 174 19.35 -23.64 28.32
C ASP A 174 18.07 -24.42 27.96
N LYS A 175 17.53 -25.20 28.93
CA LYS A 175 16.40 -26.09 28.70
C LYS A 175 15.41 -26.12 29.85
N LEU A 176 14.12 -26.26 29.53
CA LEU A 176 13.07 -26.46 30.54
C LEU A 176 13.28 -27.71 31.36
N SER A 177 13.76 -28.80 30.75
CA SER A 177 14.00 -30.08 31.44
C SER A 177 15.04 -30.01 32.56
N GLU A 178 15.97 -29.05 32.53
CA GLU A 178 16.96 -28.86 33.61
C GLU A 178 16.28 -28.43 34.93
N LEU A 179 15.15 -27.78 34.86
CA LEU A 179 14.38 -27.31 36.00
C LEU A 179 13.56 -28.43 36.68
N LEU A 180 13.36 -29.58 36.02
CA LEU A 180 12.61 -30.72 36.60
C LEU A 180 13.31 -31.34 37.79
N ASN A 181 14.62 -31.16 37.91
CA ASN A 181 15.42 -31.73 38.98
C ASN A 181 15.48 -30.86 40.25
N LEU A 182 14.90 -29.65 40.19
CA LEU A 182 14.87 -28.72 41.33
C LEU A 182 13.74 -29.12 42.27
N SER A 183 14.05 -29.46 43.51
CA SER A 183 13.06 -29.97 44.48
C SER A 183 12.44 -28.87 45.34
N THR A 184 13.11 -27.72 45.49
CA THR A 184 12.68 -26.62 46.38
C THR A 184 12.90 -25.25 45.73
N ASP A 185 12.20 -24.20 46.20
CA ASP A 185 12.43 -22.82 45.80
C ASP A 185 13.82 -22.31 46.20
N GLU A 186 14.41 -22.88 47.26
CA GLU A 186 15.80 -22.60 47.65
C GLU A 186 16.80 -23.15 46.64
N ASP A 187 16.54 -24.29 46.03
CA ASP A 187 17.39 -24.84 44.97
C ASP A 187 17.32 -23.96 43.70
N PHE A 188 16.14 -23.40 43.40
CA PHE A 188 15.98 -22.44 42.31
C PHE A 188 16.72 -21.13 42.57
N GLN A 189 16.67 -20.57 43.79
CA GLN A 189 17.40 -19.36 44.13
C GLN A 189 18.93 -19.59 44.10
N LYS A 190 19.41 -20.76 44.49
CA LYS A 190 20.83 -21.14 44.36
C LYS A 190 21.24 -21.22 42.89
N LEU A 191 20.45 -21.90 42.06
CA LEU A 191 20.69 -21.97 40.62
C LEU A 191 20.66 -20.56 39.98
N ALA A 192 19.71 -19.72 40.34
CA ALA A 192 19.61 -18.34 39.88
C ALA A 192 20.86 -17.53 40.23
N ALA A 193 21.34 -17.66 41.46
CA ALA A 193 22.57 -17.02 41.93
C ALA A 193 23.83 -17.54 41.21
N GLU A 194 23.93 -18.83 40.93
CA GLU A 194 25.01 -19.45 40.16
C GLU A 194 24.97 -18.99 38.67
N VAL A 195 23.82 -18.97 38.06
CA VAL A 195 23.63 -18.47 36.68
C VAL A 195 23.99 -17.00 36.58
N LEU A 196 23.61 -16.16 37.57
CA LEU A 196 23.95 -14.75 37.62
C LEU A 196 25.46 -14.55 37.80
N LYS A 197 26.10 -15.34 38.60
CA LYS A 197 27.54 -15.32 38.82
C LYS A 197 28.32 -15.79 37.59
N TYR A 198 27.83 -16.83 36.93
CA TYR A 198 28.38 -17.32 35.68
C TYR A 198 28.18 -16.31 34.52
N SER A 199 27.05 -15.63 34.48
CA SER A 199 26.79 -14.59 33.47
C SER A 199 27.74 -13.37 33.50
N GLN A 200 28.40 -13.17 34.64
CA GLN A 200 29.44 -12.15 34.81
C GLN A 200 30.80 -12.59 34.27
N THR A 201 30.99 -13.87 33.97
CA THR A 201 32.22 -14.39 33.36
C THR A 201 32.18 -14.22 31.85
N VAL A 202 33.34 -14.20 31.18
CA VAL A 202 33.44 -14.10 29.72
C VAL A 202 32.72 -15.27 29.04
N ASP A 203 32.87 -16.51 29.60
CA ASP A 203 32.18 -17.70 29.06
C ASP A 203 30.67 -17.65 29.28
N GLY A 204 30.21 -17.11 30.42
CA GLY A 204 28.79 -16.87 30.69
C GLY A 204 28.19 -15.79 29.78
N GLN A 205 28.93 -14.73 29.52
CA GLN A 205 28.54 -13.68 28.57
C GLN A 205 28.41 -14.23 27.14
N LEU A 206 29.40 -15.08 26.73
CA LEU A 206 29.35 -15.75 25.43
C LEU A 206 28.19 -16.75 25.34
N LYS A 207 27.88 -17.47 26.40
CA LYS A 207 26.72 -18.38 26.45
C LYS A 207 25.39 -17.65 26.44
N GLN A 208 25.27 -16.54 27.16
CA GLN A 208 24.11 -15.63 27.05
C GLN A 208 23.97 -15.05 25.67
N LEU A 209 25.07 -14.71 25.04
CA LEU A 209 25.11 -14.22 23.66
C LEU A 209 24.67 -15.31 22.67
N GLN A 210 25.03 -16.55 22.89
CA GLN A 210 24.56 -17.70 22.10
C GLN A 210 23.07 -17.99 22.31
N ILE A 211 22.57 -17.92 23.53
CA ILE A 211 21.15 -18.03 23.82
C ILE A 211 20.39 -16.90 23.16
N ASN A 212 20.85 -15.67 23.34
CA ASN A 212 20.29 -14.51 22.69
C ASN A 212 20.49 -14.51 21.18
N LEU A 213 21.60 -15.02 20.63
CA LEU A 213 21.84 -15.19 19.20
C LEU A 213 20.99 -16.31 18.59
N ARG A 214 20.73 -17.40 19.31
CA ARG A 214 19.72 -18.39 18.87
C ARG A 214 18.34 -17.77 18.83
N ASP A 215 17.98 -17.01 19.85
CA ASP A 215 16.78 -16.18 19.85
C ASP A 215 16.86 -15.10 18.77
N THR A 216 18.02 -14.52 18.46
CA THR A 216 18.19 -13.43 17.51
C THR A 216 18.50 -13.85 16.07
N ILE A 217 18.97 -15.08 15.82
CA ILE A 217 19.03 -15.63 14.43
C ILE A 217 17.62 -16.03 13.98
N SER A 218 16.77 -16.47 14.88
CA SER A 218 15.31 -16.41 14.71
C SER A 218 14.74 -15.00 14.91
N LEU A 219 15.51 -13.99 15.15
CA LEU A 219 15.17 -12.58 15.50
C LEU A 219 14.65 -11.73 14.37
N ARG A 220 14.57 -12.25 13.21
CA ARG A 220 13.56 -11.84 12.28
C ARG A 220 12.16 -12.29 12.75
N GLU A 221 12.10 -13.18 13.71
CA GLU A 221 10.90 -13.74 14.36
C GLU A 221 10.86 -13.34 15.83
N GLN A 222 10.66 -12.05 16.12
CA GLN A 222 10.32 -11.66 17.48
C GLN A 222 8.94 -12.27 17.79
N ALA A 223 8.94 -13.44 18.42
CA ALA A 223 7.71 -14.18 18.73
C ALA A 223 6.78 -13.35 19.62
N ILE A 224 7.33 -12.54 20.50
CA ILE A 224 6.59 -11.68 21.41
C ILE A 224 6.96 -10.22 21.15
N LEU A 225 5.96 -9.41 20.87
CA LEU A 225 6.08 -7.97 20.79
C LEU A 225 6.19 -7.39 22.21
N ASP A 226 6.96 -6.31 22.39
CA ASP A 226 6.90 -5.56 23.63
C ASP A 226 5.55 -4.83 23.80
N LYS A 227 5.34 -4.21 24.96
CA LYS A 227 4.07 -3.50 25.23
C LYS A 227 3.76 -2.44 24.16
N GLN A 228 4.74 -1.63 23.81
CA GLN A 228 4.59 -0.55 22.83
C GLN A 228 4.31 -1.09 21.42
N GLN A 229 5.07 -2.08 20.98
CA GLN A 229 4.83 -2.76 19.71
C GLN A 229 3.45 -3.45 19.68
N SER A 230 3.03 -4.06 20.80
CA SER A 230 1.74 -4.72 20.93
C SER A 230 0.57 -3.75 20.85
N GLU A 231 0.70 -2.55 21.41
CA GLU A 231 -0.31 -1.48 21.27
C GLU A 231 -0.46 -1.06 19.80
N ILE A 232 0.66 -0.86 19.08
CA ILE A 232 0.68 -0.52 17.65
C ILE A 232 0.07 -1.65 16.80
N PHE A 233 0.47 -2.87 17.09
CA PHE A 233 0.00 -4.08 16.42
C PHE A 233 -1.54 -4.21 16.45
N ARG A 234 -2.17 -3.79 17.55
CA ARG A 234 -3.61 -3.93 17.77
C ARG A 234 -4.46 -2.73 17.39
N LYS A 235 -3.86 -1.59 17.03
CA LYS A 235 -4.62 -0.43 16.56
C LYS A 235 -5.58 -0.81 15.41
N PRO A 236 -6.73 -0.14 15.28
CA PRO A 236 -7.71 -0.44 14.22
C PRO A 236 -7.11 -0.36 12.82
N ILE A 237 -7.73 -1.02 11.86
CA ILE A 237 -7.28 -1.03 10.45
C ILE A 237 -7.21 0.38 9.87
N SER A 238 -8.14 1.25 10.24
CA SER A 238 -8.23 2.65 9.79
C SER A 238 -7.11 3.55 10.33
N ALA A 239 -6.28 3.06 11.26
CA ALA A 239 -5.20 3.84 11.83
C ALA A 239 -4.13 4.16 10.77
N GLN A 240 -3.74 5.44 10.72
CA GLN A 240 -2.65 5.92 9.89
C GLN A 240 -1.44 6.18 10.78
N ILE A 241 -0.41 5.36 10.64
CA ILE A 241 0.70 5.32 11.60
C ILE A 241 2.03 5.38 10.86
N ILE A 242 2.95 6.19 11.36
CA ILE A 242 4.36 6.10 10.99
C ILE A 242 5.17 5.73 12.23
N LEU A 243 5.82 4.57 12.17
CA LEU A 243 6.70 4.07 13.21
C LEU A 243 8.10 4.63 13.01
N LEU A 244 8.57 5.39 13.98
CA LEU A 244 9.90 5.97 13.98
C LEU A 244 10.76 5.31 15.05
N GLY A 245 12.04 5.20 14.79
CA GLY A 245 13.00 4.69 15.77
C GLY A 245 14.29 4.26 15.13
N PRO A 246 15.35 4.07 15.93
CA PRO A 246 16.66 3.65 15.43
C PRO A 246 16.63 2.25 14.81
N PRO A 247 17.67 1.85 14.10
CA PRO A 247 17.81 0.51 13.54
C PRO A 247 17.73 -0.55 14.63
N GLY A 248 17.18 -1.73 14.28
CA GLY A 248 17.14 -2.86 15.21
C GLY A 248 16.04 -2.81 16.28
N THR A 249 15.12 -1.84 16.22
CA THR A 249 13.97 -1.74 17.14
C THR A 249 12.76 -2.58 16.72
N GLY A 250 12.83 -3.37 15.65
CA GLY A 250 11.75 -4.25 15.23
C GLY A 250 10.61 -3.55 14.49
N LYS A 251 10.81 -2.35 13.93
CA LYS A 251 9.80 -1.60 13.15
C LYS A 251 9.16 -2.45 12.06
N THR A 252 9.96 -2.96 11.13
CA THR A 252 9.51 -3.80 10.01
C THR A 252 8.80 -5.06 10.49
N THR A 253 9.31 -5.71 11.54
CA THR A 253 8.66 -6.88 12.16
C THR A 253 7.28 -6.53 12.69
N THR A 254 7.12 -5.39 13.35
CA THR A 254 5.83 -4.90 13.85
C THR A 254 4.85 -4.66 12.71
N LEU A 255 5.31 -4.08 11.57
CA LEU A 255 4.47 -3.89 10.37
C LEU A 255 3.99 -5.22 9.81
N ILE A 256 4.89 -6.19 9.62
CA ILE A 256 4.56 -7.50 9.03
C ILE A 256 3.56 -8.23 9.93
N LYS A 257 3.80 -8.28 11.25
CA LYS A 257 2.88 -8.92 12.20
C LYS A 257 1.51 -8.24 12.22
N ARG A 258 1.46 -6.89 12.22
CA ARG A 258 0.22 -6.15 12.12
C ARG A 258 -0.55 -6.49 10.84
N LEU A 259 0.13 -6.51 9.70
CA LEU A 259 -0.46 -6.86 8.41
C LEU A 259 -1.05 -8.27 8.46
N GLY A 260 -0.29 -9.25 8.97
CA GLY A 260 -0.74 -10.63 9.15
C GLY A 260 -1.99 -10.74 10.03
N LEU A 261 -2.04 -9.98 11.14
CA LEU A 261 -3.23 -9.91 12.00
C LEU A 261 -4.47 -9.46 11.20
N LYS A 262 -4.34 -8.43 10.37
CA LYS A 262 -5.47 -7.88 9.62
C LYS A 262 -5.89 -8.73 8.43
N ILE A 263 -5.00 -9.59 7.91
CA ILE A 263 -5.31 -10.54 6.84
C ILE A 263 -5.97 -11.81 7.40
N TYR A 264 -5.41 -12.38 8.48
CA TYR A 264 -5.69 -13.75 8.90
C TYR A 264 -6.59 -13.86 10.13
N ASN A 265 -6.97 -12.75 10.74
CA ASN A 265 -7.86 -12.81 11.89
C ASN A 265 -9.28 -13.24 11.47
N GLY A 266 -9.94 -14.09 12.29
CA GLY A 266 -11.34 -14.39 12.11
C GLY A 266 -12.19 -13.13 12.34
N ARG A 267 -13.33 -13.00 11.64
CA ARG A 267 -14.17 -11.81 11.70
C ARG A 267 -14.59 -11.45 13.13
N GLU A 268 -14.78 -12.45 13.98
CA GLU A 268 -15.15 -12.31 15.40
C GLU A 268 -14.05 -11.68 16.25
N ASN A 269 -12.80 -11.74 15.80
CA ASN A 269 -11.63 -11.22 16.52
C ASN A 269 -11.27 -9.78 16.14
N PHE A 270 -11.96 -9.20 15.15
CA PHE A 270 -11.77 -7.80 14.78
C PHE A 270 -12.51 -6.86 15.75
N LEU A 271 -12.02 -5.63 15.85
CA LEU A 271 -12.70 -4.58 16.61
C LEU A 271 -14.11 -4.32 16.04
N PRO A 272 -15.10 -3.89 16.85
CA PRO A 272 -16.47 -3.64 16.37
C PRO A 272 -16.53 -2.70 15.16
N GLU A 273 -15.68 -1.67 15.11
CA GLU A 273 -15.56 -0.74 13.97
C GLU A 273 -15.04 -1.43 12.70
N GLU A 274 -14.07 -2.34 12.84
CA GLU A 274 -13.52 -3.13 11.73
C GLU A 274 -14.56 -4.12 11.18
N GLN A 275 -15.31 -4.77 12.07
CA GLN A 275 -16.42 -5.63 11.68
C GLN A 275 -17.50 -4.89 10.90
N ASN A 276 -17.79 -3.63 11.28
CA ASN A 276 -18.73 -2.77 10.56
C ASN A 276 -18.21 -2.42 9.15
N ILE A 277 -16.91 -2.10 9.03
CA ILE A 277 -16.27 -1.84 7.73
C ILE A 277 -16.35 -3.09 6.84
N LEU A 278 -15.96 -4.26 7.35
CA LEU A 278 -16.03 -5.53 6.62
C LEU A 278 -17.45 -5.85 6.16
N SER A 279 -18.46 -5.59 7.02
CA SER A 279 -19.87 -5.77 6.67
C SER A 279 -20.30 -4.89 5.50
N LYS A 280 -19.90 -3.61 5.51
CA LYS A 280 -20.20 -2.66 4.43
C LYS A 280 -19.51 -3.01 3.12
N LEU A 281 -18.31 -3.60 3.18
CA LEU A 281 -17.55 -4.03 2.02
C LEU A 281 -17.94 -5.43 1.51
N GLY A 282 -18.77 -6.17 2.25
CA GLY A 282 -19.10 -7.56 1.92
C GLY A 282 -17.92 -8.52 2.01
N LYS A 283 -16.92 -8.20 2.88
CA LYS A 283 -15.69 -8.96 3.05
C LYS A 283 -15.61 -9.64 4.42
N ASN A 284 -14.76 -10.66 4.52
CA ASN A 284 -14.48 -11.35 5.79
C ASN A 284 -13.12 -10.98 6.39
N SER A 285 -12.21 -10.45 5.57
CA SER A 285 -10.85 -10.06 5.97
C SER A 285 -10.36 -8.88 5.14
N PHE A 286 -9.25 -8.27 5.55
CA PHE A 286 -8.57 -7.18 4.84
C PHE A 286 -7.39 -7.75 4.04
N ASP A 287 -7.68 -8.55 3.02
CA ASP A 287 -6.72 -9.38 2.27
C ASP A 287 -6.06 -8.67 1.07
N GLN A 288 -6.60 -7.54 0.64
CA GLN A 288 -6.00 -6.72 -0.41
C GLN A 288 -5.01 -5.73 0.21
N TRP A 289 -3.73 -5.94 -0.04
CA TRP A 289 -2.69 -5.09 0.51
C TRP A 289 -1.53 -4.90 -0.47
N LEU A 290 -0.81 -3.81 -0.28
CA LEU A 290 0.43 -3.49 -0.98
C LEU A 290 1.49 -3.08 0.03
N MET A 291 2.74 -3.45 -0.23
CA MET A 291 3.89 -2.98 0.50
C MET A 291 4.91 -2.34 -0.43
N PHE A 292 5.42 -1.19 -0.02
CA PHE A 292 6.46 -0.47 -0.76
C PHE A 292 7.76 -0.45 0.02
N THR A 293 8.87 -0.54 -0.71
CA THR A 293 10.24 -0.50 -0.18
C THR A 293 11.14 0.23 -1.17
N PRO A 294 12.22 0.92 -0.73
CA PRO A 294 13.04 1.73 -1.62
C PRO A 294 14.00 0.95 -2.51
N SER A 295 14.33 -0.31 -2.20
CA SER A 295 15.34 -1.08 -2.95
C SER A 295 14.97 -2.54 -3.18
N ASP A 296 15.53 -3.14 -4.24
CA ASP A 296 15.36 -4.57 -4.57
C ASP A 296 15.97 -5.49 -3.50
N LEU A 297 17.07 -5.07 -2.86
CA LEU A 297 17.67 -5.81 -1.77
C LEU A 297 16.70 -5.95 -0.59
N LEU A 298 16.07 -4.84 -0.17
CA LEU A 298 15.07 -4.85 0.88
C LEU A 298 13.83 -5.64 0.46
N LYS A 299 13.42 -5.57 -0.79
CA LYS A 299 12.31 -6.37 -1.34
C LYS A 299 12.58 -7.86 -1.21
N GLY A 300 13.80 -8.31 -1.51
CA GLY A 300 14.21 -9.71 -1.31
C GLY A 300 14.12 -10.13 0.15
N TYR A 301 14.68 -9.30 1.04
CA TYR A 301 14.64 -9.50 2.48
C TYR A 301 13.21 -9.57 3.04
N LEU A 302 12.35 -8.65 2.61
CA LEU A 302 10.95 -8.62 3.05
C LEU A 302 10.20 -9.89 2.64
N LYS A 303 10.44 -10.41 1.43
CA LYS A 303 9.83 -11.68 0.98
C LYS A 303 10.15 -12.83 1.93
N GLU A 304 11.40 -12.95 2.36
CA GLU A 304 11.80 -13.97 3.34
C GLU A 304 11.10 -13.76 4.69
N ALA A 305 11.06 -12.51 5.18
CA ALA A 305 10.41 -12.18 6.45
C ALA A 305 8.89 -12.47 6.42
N PHE A 306 8.21 -12.20 5.30
CA PHE A 306 6.80 -12.52 5.11
C PHE A 306 6.56 -14.04 5.05
N ASN A 307 7.44 -14.77 4.37
CA ASN A 307 7.34 -16.23 4.31
C ASN A 307 7.48 -16.86 5.71
N ALA A 308 8.37 -16.32 6.55
CA ALA A 308 8.54 -16.76 7.95
C ALA A 308 7.27 -16.55 8.78
N GLU A 309 6.50 -15.48 8.52
CA GLU A 309 5.21 -15.23 9.16
C GLU A 309 4.02 -15.93 8.45
N GLY A 310 4.29 -16.79 7.47
CA GLY A 310 3.26 -17.52 6.72
C GLY A 310 2.38 -16.65 5.82
N ILE A 311 2.83 -15.43 5.49
CA ILE A 311 2.09 -14.50 4.66
C ILE A 311 2.55 -14.63 3.21
N ALA A 312 1.65 -14.94 2.27
CA ALA A 312 1.94 -14.98 0.85
C ALA A 312 2.18 -13.55 0.32
N ALA A 313 3.46 -13.20 0.14
CA ALA A 313 3.87 -11.86 -0.26
C ALA A 313 4.31 -11.76 -1.74
N TYR A 314 4.19 -12.84 -2.50
CA TYR A 314 4.51 -12.84 -3.91
C TYR A 314 3.59 -11.85 -4.65
N GLU A 315 4.19 -10.98 -5.46
CA GLU A 315 3.45 -9.92 -6.20
C GLU A 315 2.68 -8.91 -5.34
N LYS A 316 3.06 -8.73 -4.08
CA LYS A 316 2.47 -7.72 -3.18
C LYS A 316 3.48 -6.67 -2.69
N ILE A 317 4.79 -6.93 -2.88
CA ILE A 317 5.88 -6.04 -2.49
C ILE A 317 6.49 -5.41 -3.73
N TYR A 318 6.50 -4.09 -3.78
CA TYR A 318 6.91 -3.31 -4.96
C TYR A 318 7.96 -2.26 -4.62
N LEU A 319 8.79 -1.94 -5.61
CA LEU A 319 9.46 -0.65 -5.68
C LEU A 319 8.47 0.39 -6.16
N TRP A 320 8.41 1.55 -5.51
CA TRP A 320 7.46 2.58 -5.89
C TRP A 320 7.60 3.00 -7.36
N LYS A 321 8.81 3.24 -7.82
CA LYS A 321 9.07 3.64 -9.22
C LYS A 321 8.43 2.72 -10.24
N ASP A 322 8.58 1.41 -10.06
CA ASP A 322 8.04 0.41 -11.01
C ASP A 322 6.52 0.38 -10.95
N PHE A 323 5.97 0.44 -9.74
CA PHE A 323 4.54 0.47 -9.51
C PHE A 323 3.89 1.73 -10.08
N ALA A 324 4.48 2.91 -9.84
CA ALA A 324 4.01 4.19 -10.36
C ALA A 324 4.00 4.23 -11.89
N VAL A 325 5.07 3.73 -12.53
CA VAL A 325 5.14 3.62 -14.00
C VAL A 325 4.08 2.65 -14.55
N SER A 326 3.82 1.55 -13.85
CA SER A 326 2.77 0.61 -14.22
C SER A 326 1.39 1.26 -14.16
N LEU A 327 1.04 1.90 -13.04
CA LEU A 327 -0.20 2.65 -12.88
C LEU A 327 -0.36 3.75 -13.95
N ALA A 328 0.70 4.53 -14.17
CA ALA A 328 0.70 5.62 -15.14
C ALA A 328 0.48 5.13 -16.59
N ARG A 329 0.94 3.91 -16.90
CA ARG A 329 0.82 3.33 -18.23
C ARG A 329 -0.47 2.55 -18.44
N GLN A 330 -0.82 1.70 -17.47
CA GLN A 330 -1.92 0.74 -17.65
C GLN A 330 -3.26 1.31 -17.21
N ASP A 331 -3.32 1.96 -16.06
CA ASP A 331 -4.59 2.32 -15.43
C ASP A 331 -5.00 3.77 -15.74
N PHE A 332 -4.06 4.71 -15.67
CA PHE A 332 -4.38 6.15 -15.82
C PHE A 332 -4.04 6.74 -17.18
N LYS A 333 -3.43 5.97 -18.08
CA LYS A 333 -3.06 6.41 -19.45
C LYS A 333 -2.26 7.73 -19.47
N ILE A 334 -1.39 7.95 -18.48
CA ILE A 334 -0.47 9.08 -18.42
C ILE A 334 0.67 8.88 -19.40
N LEU A 335 1.18 7.65 -19.49
CA LEU A 335 2.27 7.27 -20.40
C LEU A 335 1.74 6.61 -21.67
N ASN A 336 2.47 6.82 -22.76
CA ASN A 336 2.20 6.19 -24.03
C ASN A 336 2.25 4.66 -23.97
N ARG A 337 1.39 4.02 -24.75
CA ARG A 337 1.34 2.58 -25.02
C ARG A 337 1.24 2.35 -26.54
N PRO A 338 1.41 1.10 -27.03
CA PRO A 338 1.24 0.79 -28.44
C PRO A 338 -0.14 1.19 -29.01
N ASP A 339 -1.19 1.02 -28.19
CA ASP A 339 -2.59 1.32 -28.49
C ASP A 339 -3.03 2.74 -28.06
N PHE A 340 -2.16 3.52 -27.39
CA PHE A 340 -2.47 4.85 -26.90
C PHE A 340 -1.24 5.77 -26.98
N LYS A 341 -1.26 6.79 -27.88
CA LYS A 341 -0.12 7.68 -28.14
C LYS A 341 -0.33 9.12 -27.69
N SER A 342 -1.46 9.46 -27.09
CA SER A 342 -1.75 10.82 -26.61
C SER A 342 -1.21 11.12 -25.21
N GLY A 343 -0.54 10.15 -24.54
CA GLY A 343 0.14 10.32 -23.27
C GLY A 343 1.49 11.02 -23.39
N PHE A 344 2.35 10.77 -22.41
CA PHE A 344 3.73 11.21 -22.37
C PHE A 344 4.71 10.06 -22.62
N THR A 345 5.92 10.39 -23.02
CA THR A 345 7.07 9.46 -23.01
C THR A 345 7.87 9.66 -21.74
N LEU A 346 8.23 8.56 -21.05
CA LEU A 346 9.04 8.63 -19.84
C LEU A 346 10.50 8.96 -20.17
N GLU A 347 11.04 10.02 -19.55
CA GLU A 347 12.47 10.31 -19.51
C GLU A 347 13.07 9.68 -18.26
N LYS A 348 14.06 8.80 -18.44
CA LYS A 348 14.63 8.00 -17.34
C LYS A 348 15.90 8.61 -16.73
N GLN A 349 16.62 9.43 -17.51
CA GLN A 349 17.95 9.93 -17.15
C GLN A 349 17.91 11.34 -16.56
N ASN A 350 16.98 12.16 -17.03
CA ASN A 350 16.90 13.56 -16.63
C ASN A 350 15.64 13.83 -15.80
N GLU A 351 15.81 14.58 -14.72
CA GLU A 351 14.68 15.13 -13.95
C GLU A 351 14.35 16.54 -14.48
N PHE A 352 13.07 16.76 -14.77
CA PHE A 352 12.60 18.04 -15.31
C PHE A 352 12.05 18.98 -14.22
N VAL A 353 11.88 18.49 -13.00
CA VAL A 353 11.39 19.27 -11.87
C VAL A 353 12.55 19.72 -11.01
N GLN A 354 12.53 20.96 -10.53
CA GLN A 354 13.56 21.48 -9.64
C GLN A 354 13.58 20.68 -8.32
N GLN A 355 14.78 20.44 -7.78
CA GLN A 355 14.96 19.68 -6.53
C GLN A 355 14.19 20.29 -5.36
N SER A 356 14.18 21.61 -5.23
CA SER A 356 13.42 22.33 -4.20
C SER A 356 11.91 22.09 -4.29
N VAL A 357 11.37 21.87 -5.49
CA VAL A 357 9.95 21.55 -5.72
C VAL A 357 9.66 20.11 -5.37
N ILE A 358 10.57 19.17 -5.65
CA ILE A 358 10.45 17.76 -5.23
C ILE A 358 10.44 17.67 -3.70
N GLU A 359 11.28 18.44 -3.03
CA GLU A 359 11.37 18.49 -1.57
C GLU A 359 10.12 19.13 -0.92
N ASN A 360 9.52 20.12 -1.57
CA ASN A 360 8.28 20.78 -1.13
C ASN A 360 7.31 20.98 -2.31
N PRO A 361 6.47 20.00 -2.63
CA PRO A 361 5.61 20.03 -3.81
C PRO A 361 4.31 20.85 -3.64
N LEU A 362 4.06 21.44 -2.47
CA LEU A 362 2.77 22.03 -2.14
C LEU A 362 2.33 23.13 -3.11
N GLU A 363 3.21 24.09 -3.39
CA GLU A 363 2.91 25.21 -4.28
C GLU A 363 2.68 24.73 -5.74
N TRP A 364 3.43 23.73 -6.16
CA TRP A 364 3.27 23.14 -7.49
C TRP A 364 1.91 22.46 -7.66
N ILE A 365 1.53 21.64 -6.67
CA ILE A 365 0.25 20.93 -6.66
C ILE A 365 -0.90 21.93 -6.65
N GLU A 366 -0.87 22.90 -5.74
CA GLU A 366 -1.92 23.91 -5.62
C GLU A 366 -2.07 24.72 -6.90
N SER A 367 -0.96 25.17 -7.49
CA SER A 367 -0.95 25.92 -8.76
C SER A 367 -1.60 25.14 -9.90
N PHE A 368 -1.30 23.85 -10.02
CA PHE A 368 -1.90 23.03 -11.06
C PHE A 368 -3.37 22.71 -10.78
N VAL A 369 -3.75 22.41 -9.55
CA VAL A 369 -5.14 22.15 -9.18
C VAL A 369 -6.00 23.37 -9.46
N VAL A 370 -5.56 24.58 -9.06
CA VAL A 370 -6.26 25.84 -9.34
C VAL A 370 -6.39 26.07 -10.87
N TYR A 371 -5.32 25.84 -11.60
CA TYR A 371 -5.33 25.94 -13.07
C TYR A 371 -6.33 24.97 -13.71
N LEU A 372 -6.29 23.70 -13.31
CA LEU A 372 -7.16 22.65 -13.83
C LEU A 372 -8.63 22.92 -13.51
N ASP A 373 -8.95 23.33 -12.29
CA ASP A 373 -10.30 23.64 -11.86
C ASP A 373 -10.84 24.89 -12.55
N GLY A 374 -9.97 25.87 -12.81
CA GLY A 374 -10.28 27.04 -13.62
C GLY A 374 -10.66 26.66 -15.06
N LYS A 375 -9.89 25.76 -15.69
CA LYS A 375 -10.20 25.27 -17.05
C LYS A 375 -11.52 24.50 -17.09
N LEU A 376 -11.75 23.60 -16.13
CA LEU A 376 -13.01 22.85 -16.03
C LEU A 376 -14.21 23.79 -15.82
N THR A 377 -14.04 24.83 -15.00
CA THR A 377 -15.09 25.84 -14.76
C THR A 377 -15.40 26.61 -16.03
N ILE A 378 -14.38 27.02 -16.79
CA ILE A 378 -14.56 27.72 -18.08
C ILE A 378 -15.32 26.84 -19.06
N GLU A 379 -15.00 25.56 -19.16
CA GLU A 379 -15.69 24.61 -20.04
C GLU A 379 -17.18 24.45 -19.67
N LEU A 380 -17.51 24.36 -18.39
CA LEU A 380 -18.90 24.31 -17.94
C LEU A 380 -19.65 25.62 -18.27
N LYS A 381 -19.01 26.78 -18.03
CA LYS A 381 -19.60 28.09 -18.36
C LYS A 381 -19.87 28.24 -19.84
N LYS A 382 -18.90 27.92 -20.71
CA LYS A 382 -19.08 27.95 -22.18
C LYS A 382 -20.26 27.10 -22.64
N GLY A 383 -20.41 25.89 -22.05
CA GLY A 383 -21.54 25.03 -22.35
C GLY A 383 -22.86 25.65 -21.95
N HIS A 384 -22.93 26.22 -20.75
CA HIS A 384 -24.14 26.91 -20.27
C HIS A 384 -24.53 28.11 -21.09
N GLU A 385 -23.58 29.03 -21.42
CA GLU A 385 -23.81 30.21 -22.20
C GLU A 385 -24.43 29.91 -23.58
N ILE A 386 -24.00 28.81 -24.23
CA ILE A 386 -24.58 28.36 -25.49
C ILE A 386 -26.03 27.91 -25.31
N LEU A 387 -26.31 27.12 -24.27
CA LEU A 387 -27.68 26.65 -23.99
C LEU A 387 -28.62 27.81 -23.70
N GLU A 388 -28.18 28.82 -22.97
CA GLU A 388 -28.93 30.03 -22.64
C GLU A 388 -29.17 30.90 -23.86
N LYS A 389 -28.14 31.15 -24.66
CA LYS A 389 -28.19 31.98 -25.88
C LYS A 389 -29.25 31.53 -26.91
N TYR A 390 -29.40 30.21 -27.06
CA TYR A 390 -30.35 29.65 -28.03
C TYR A 390 -31.72 29.33 -27.42
N ASN A 391 -31.96 29.77 -26.16
CA ASN A 391 -33.23 29.62 -25.42
C ASN A 391 -33.84 28.22 -25.57
N ILE A 392 -33.01 27.21 -25.29
CA ILE A 392 -33.37 25.82 -25.52
C ILE A 392 -34.24 25.37 -24.35
N ASN A 393 -35.55 25.28 -24.61
CA ASN A 393 -36.49 24.64 -23.71
C ASN A 393 -36.26 23.12 -23.71
N LEU A 394 -35.20 22.69 -22.99
CA LEU A 394 -34.93 21.29 -22.77
C LEU A 394 -36.01 20.69 -21.88
N VAL A 395 -36.32 19.45 -22.13
CA VAL A 395 -37.28 18.65 -21.35
C VAL A 395 -37.08 18.88 -19.85
N ASN A 396 -38.13 19.31 -19.12
CA ASN A 396 -38.15 19.40 -17.66
C ASN A 396 -37.21 20.43 -17.01
N ASN A 397 -37.09 21.63 -17.50
CA ASN A 397 -36.27 22.68 -16.86
C ASN A 397 -34.76 22.39 -16.72
N LEU A 398 -34.23 21.43 -17.50
CA LEU A 398 -32.83 21.00 -17.39
C LEU A 398 -31.83 22.17 -17.52
N THR A 399 -32.13 23.18 -18.37
CA THR A 399 -31.30 24.37 -18.52
C THR A 399 -31.20 25.18 -17.23
N VAL A 400 -32.29 25.29 -16.47
CA VAL A 400 -32.33 26.01 -15.19
C VAL A 400 -31.52 25.24 -14.14
N GLU A 401 -31.65 23.90 -14.13
CA GLU A 401 -30.90 23.04 -13.21
C GLU A 401 -29.39 23.12 -13.48
N ILE A 402 -28.96 23.03 -14.74
CA ILE A 402 -27.56 23.22 -15.16
C ILE A 402 -27.06 24.61 -14.78
N SER A 403 -27.85 25.65 -15.03
CA SER A 403 -27.54 27.05 -14.66
C SER A 403 -27.26 27.19 -13.16
N SER A 404 -28.12 26.63 -12.34
CA SER A 404 -27.97 26.68 -10.88
C SER A 404 -26.68 26.02 -10.40
N ILE A 405 -26.27 24.91 -11.03
CA ILE A 405 -25.04 24.19 -10.70
C ILE A 405 -23.80 24.96 -11.17
N VAL A 406 -23.79 25.41 -12.42
CA VAL A 406 -22.64 26.08 -13.03
C VAL A 406 -22.33 27.41 -12.34
N ASN A 407 -23.37 28.18 -12.00
CA ASN A 407 -23.25 29.48 -11.36
C ASN A 407 -23.12 29.45 -9.84
N SER A 408 -23.24 28.26 -9.20
CA SER A 408 -23.05 28.13 -7.77
C SER A 408 -21.61 28.46 -7.34
N GLU A 409 -21.41 28.88 -6.09
CA GLU A 409 -20.08 29.09 -5.48
C GLU A 409 -19.43 27.78 -5.03
N SER A 410 -20.05 26.64 -5.27
CA SER A 410 -19.55 25.32 -4.90
C SER A 410 -18.20 25.02 -5.57
N LYS A 411 -17.38 24.20 -4.88
CA LYS A 411 -16.13 23.68 -5.46
C LYS A 411 -16.41 22.88 -6.73
N ILE A 412 -15.42 22.79 -7.60
CA ILE A 412 -15.57 22.11 -8.89
C ILE A 412 -16.00 20.66 -8.75
N GLU A 413 -15.48 19.96 -7.74
CA GLU A 413 -15.83 18.56 -7.42
C GLU A 413 -17.33 18.41 -7.17
N GLU A 414 -17.91 19.33 -6.42
CA GLU A 414 -19.33 19.30 -6.11
C GLU A 414 -20.19 19.62 -7.32
N LYS A 415 -19.75 20.55 -8.19
CA LYS A 415 -20.42 20.83 -9.46
C LYS A 415 -20.50 19.58 -10.33
N TYR A 416 -19.37 18.87 -10.50
CA TYR A 416 -19.32 17.65 -11.28
C TYR A 416 -20.13 16.51 -10.65
N ARG A 417 -20.13 16.40 -9.31
CA ARG A 417 -20.99 15.46 -8.59
C ARG A 417 -22.49 15.72 -8.88
N LYS A 418 -22.93 16.98 -8.75
CA LYS A 418 -24.32 17.38 -9.03
C LYS A 418 -24.68 17.13 -10.48
N LEU A 419 -23.83 17.47 -11.45
CA LEU A 419 -24.06 17.21 -12.86
C LEU A 419 -24.24 15.72 -13.16
N PHE A 420 -23.57 14.86 -12.43
CA PHE A 420 -23.73 13.42 -12.59
C PHE A 420 -25.12 12.94 -12.18
N GLU A 421 -25.77 13.54 -11.19
CA GLU A 421 -27.13 13.22 -10.79
C GLU A 421 -28.14 13.50 -11.92
N TYR A 422 -27.85 14.48 -12.78
CA TYR A 422 -28.64 14.85 -13.95
C TYR A 422 -28.25 14.10 -15.24
N GLN A 423 -27.26 13.21 -15.18
CA GLN A 423 -26.71 12.55 -16.37
C GLN A 423 -27.77 11.91 -17.26
N LYS A 424 -28.75 11.19 -16.70
CA LYS A 424 -29.81 10.53 -17.48
C LYS A 424 -30.66 11.56 -18.26
N LYS A 425 -30.96 12.71 -17.66
CA LYS A 425 -31.74 13.78 -18.30
C LYS A 425 -30.94 14.43 -19.43
N VAL A 426 -29.65 14.67 -19.21
CA VAL A 426 -28.73 15.23 -20.23
C VAL A 426 -28.57 14.25 -21.38
N GLN A 427 -28.38 12.96 -21.12
CA GLN A 427 -28.28 11.92 -22.15
C GLN A 427 -29.53 11.84 -23.01
N ALA A 428 -30.72 11.94 -22.39
CA ALA A 428 -31.99 11.96 -23.14
C ALA A 428 -32.07 13.18 -24.08
N ALA A 429 -31.64 14.36 -23.60
CA ALA A 429 -31.62 15.56 -24.43
C ALA A 429 -30.61 15.43 -25.59
N VAL A 430 -29.42 14.91 -25.36
CA VAL A 430 -28.43 14.63 -26.40
C VAL A 430 -28.97 13.65 -27.42
N LYS A 431 -29.67 12.62 -26.99
CA LYS A 431 -30.26 11.60 -27.88
C LYS A 431 -31.24 12.22 -28.86
N ILE A 432 -32.10 13.10 -28.38
CA ILE A 432 -33.08 13.85 -29.23
C ILE A 432 -32.34 14.66 -30.27
N GLU A 433 -31.33 15.43 -29.90
CA GLU A 433 -30.56 16.27 -30.82
C GLU A 433 -29.74 15.40 -31.80
N LYS A 434 -29.21 14.28 -31.36
CA LYS A 434 -28.48 13.32 -32.20
C LYS A 434 -29.41 12.67 -33.24
N GLU A 435 -30.63 12.26 -32.88
CA GLU A 435 -31.62 11.71 -33.78
C GLU A 435 -32.02 12.76 -34.83
N TYR A 436 -32.27 14.03 -34.44
CA TYR A 436 -32.57 15.12 -35.32
C TYR A 436 -31.43 15.41 -36.31
N SER A 437 -30.20 15.54 -35.82
CA SER A 437 -29.00 15.75 -36.64
C SER A 437 -28.74 14.56 -37.59
N ASN A 438 -28.98 13.31 -37.14
CA ASN A 438 -28.86 12.12 -37.95
C ASN A 438 -29.85 12.11 -39.11
N LYS A 439 -31.10 12.53 -38.87
CA LYS A 439 -32.13 12.62 -39.91
C LYS A 439 -31.70 13.59 -41.00
N ILE A 440 -31.31 14.82 -40.65
CA ILE A 440 -30.84 15.82 -41.62
C ILE A 440 -29.64 15.28 -42.42
N THR A 441 -28.61 14.78 -41.74
CA THR A 441 -27.39 14.29 -42.41
C THR A 441 -27.65 13.07 -43.28
N GLN A 442 -28.62 12.23 -42.96
CA GLN A 442 -29.02 11.09 -43.81
C GLN A 442 -29.77 11.55 -45.03
N GLU A 443 -30.69 12.51 -44.90
CA GLU A 443 -31.42 13.11 -46.03
C GLU A 443 -30.45 13.75 -47.00
N GLU A 444 -29.48 14.55 -46.52
CA GLU A 444 -28.47 15.20 -47.36
C GLU A 444 -27.53 14.20 -48.04
N LEU A 445 -27.13 13.10 -47.33
CA LEU A 445 -26.36 12.02 -47.92
C LEU A 445 -27.10 11.36 -49.08
N ASN A 446 -28.39 11.08 -48.89
CA ASN A 446 -29.23 10.49 -49.95
C ASN A 446 -29.40 11.45 -51.13
N LEU A 447 -29.60 12.76 -50.88
CA LEU A 447 -29.68 13.78 -51.93
C LEU A 447 -28.38 13.89 -52.73
N LEU A 448 -27.23 13.89 -52.04
CA LEU A 448 -25.89 13.93 -52.68
C LEU A 448 -25.69 12.70 -53.58
N SER A 449 -25.96 11.50 -53.04
CA SER A 449 -25.80 10.26 -53.79
C SER A 449 -26.72 10.14 -54.99
N ASN A 450 -27.98 10.62 -54.88
CA ASN A 450 -28.94 10.60 -55.97
C ASN A 450 -28.62 11.62 -57.06
N ARG A 451 -28.09 12.81 -56.71
CA ARG A 451 -27.74 13.86 -57.69
C ARG A 451 -26.42 13.60 -58.39
N HIS A 452 -25.49 12.90 -57.73
CA HIS A 452 -24.12 12.71 -58.21
C HIS A 452 -23.70 11.23 -58.07
N SER A 453 -23.96 10.42 -59.11
CA SER A 453 -23.59 9.00 -59.14
C SER A 453 -22.07 8.84 -58.95
N GLY A 454 -21.67 7.92 -58.07
CA GLY A 454 -20.25 7.63 -57.77
C GLY A 454 -19.51 8.65 -56.90
N ILE A 455 -20.20 9.64 -56.35
CA ILE A 455 -19.52 10.73 -55.55
C ILE A 455 -18.90 10.18 -54.27
N LEU A 456 -19.50 9.16 -53.67
CA LEU A 456 -18.97 8.54 -52.43
C LEU A 456 -17.68 7.76 -52.65
N GLU A 457 -17.53 7.14 -53.85
CA GLU A 457 -16.26 6.48 -54.22
C GLU A 457 -15.16 7.51 -54.46
N ASN A 458 -15.51 8.64 -55.15
CA ASN A 458 -14.58 9.75 -55.34
C ASN A 458 -14.20 10.41 -54.01
N PHE A 459 -15.13 10.51 -53.05
CA PHE A 459 -14.89 11.04 -51.70
C PHE A 459 -13.94 10.13 -50.93
N LYS A 460 -14.06 8.80 -51.05
CA LYS A 460 -13.12 7.82 -50.48
C LYS A 460 -11.69 8.03 -51.00
N ILE A 461 -11.53 8.19 -52.30
CA ILE A 461 -10.22 8.45 -52.92
C ILE A 461 -9.63 9.74 -52.40
N PHE A 462 -10.44 10.80 -52.31
CA PHE A 462 -10.05 12.12 -51.81
C PHE A 462 -9.64 12.06 -50.35
N LEU A 463 -10.39 11.41 -49.47
CA LEU A 463 -10.02 11.22 -48.06
C LEU A 463 -8.68 10.50 -47.90
N LYS A 464 -8.42 9.47 -48.71
CA LYS A 464 -7.11 8.77 -48.69
C LYS A 464 -5.96 9.70 -49.12
N SER A 465 -6.18 10.59 -50.08
CA SER A 465 -5.15 11.54 -50.54
C SER A 465 -4.81 12.59 -49.48
N ILE A 466 -5.79 13.02 -48.66
CA ILE A 466 -5.56 13.93 -47.55
C ILE A 466 -4.78 13.22 -46.43
N GLN A 467 -5.16 12.01 -46.08
CA GLN A 467 -4.49 11.25 -45.02
C GLN A 467 -3.04 10.92 -45.35
N ALA A 468 -2.72 10.68 -46.63
CA ALA A 468 -1.34 10.38 -47.06
C ALA A 468 -0.41 11.60 -46.97
N ASN A 469 -0.93 12.81 -46.99
CA ASN A 469 -0.15 14.07 -46.96
C ASN A 469 -0.07 14.74 -45.57
N ASP A 470 -0.84 14.30 -44.59
CA ASP A 470 -0.87 14.91 -43.26
C ASP A 470 0.03 14.15 -42.29
N ASN A 471 1.31 14.56 -42.22
CA ASN A 471 2.23 14.19 -41.12
C ASN A 471 2.13 15.19 -39.93
N SER A 472 1.21 16.11 -39.94
CA SER A 472 1.00 17.05 -38.85
C SER A 472 -0.10 16.56 -37.93
N HIS A 473 0.29 16.17 -36.72
CA HIS A 473 -0.63 16.06 -35.58
C HIS A 473 -1.10 17.45 -35.20
N GLU A 474 -2.10 17.95 -35.89
CA GLU A 474 -2.80 19.14 -35.44
C GLU A 474 -3.71 18.77 -34.28
N ASP A 475 -3.51 19.49 -33.17
CA ASP A 475 -4.41 19.56 -32.02
C ASP A 475 -5.74 20.19 -32.50
N VAL A 476 -6.65 19.37 -33.03
CA VAL A 476 -7.99 19.82 -33.33
C VAL A 476 -8.74 19.92 -31.98
N ASP A 477 -9.26 21.11 -31.69
CA ASP A 477 -10.12 21.43 -30.54
C ASP A 477 -11.49 20.68 -30.54
N ASP A 478 -11.62 19.60 -31.31
CA ASP A 478 -12.83 18.78 -31.43
C ASP A 478 -12.84 17.62 -30.39
N GLU A 479 -12.69 18.00 -29.12
CA GLU A 479 -12.53 17.08 -27.99
C GLU A 479 -13.82 16.36 -27.55
N PHE A 480 -14.95 16.61 -28.17
CA PHE A 480 -16.25 16.15 -27.69
C PHE A 480 -16.99 15.17 -28.60
N ASP A 481 -16.42 14.78 -29.73
CA ASP A 481 -16.91 13.66 -30.53
C ASP A 481 -16.26 12.34 -30.07
N MET A 482 -16.37 12.01 -28.79
CA MET A 482 -16.12 10.65 -28.30
C MET A 482 -17.37 9.79 -28.56
N ASP A 483 -17.66 9.51 -29.80
CA ASP A 483 -18.34 8.26 -30.14
C ASP A 483 -17.27 7.16 -30.22
N ASP A 484 -17.51 6.04 -29.56
CA ASP A 484 -16.66 4.87 -29.44
C ASP A 484 -15.89 4.60 -30.76
N GLU A 485 -14.55 4.78 -30.74
CA GLU A 485 -13.67 4.39 -31.82
C GLU A 485 -13.52 2.86 -31.79
N GLU A 486 -14.35 2.17 -32.52
CA GLU A 486 -14.00 0.87 -33.07
C GLU A 486 -13.16 1.09 -34.35
N GLU A 487 -11.88 0.74 -34.30
CA GLU A 487 -11.03 0.60 -35.51
C GLU A 487 -11.58 -0.51 -36.39
N LEU A 488 -12.24 -0.16 -37.49
CA LEU A 488 -12.64 -1.11 -38.52
C LEU A 488 -12.33 -0.60 -39.92
N SER A 489 -11.89 -1.50 -40.75
CA SER A 489 -11.53 -1.31 -42.18
C SER A 489 -12.58 -0.56 -42.98
N LEU A 490 -12.16 0.32 -43.91
CA LEU A 490 -12.98 1.22 -44.71
C LEU A 490 -14.07 0.49 -45.53
N SER A 491 -15.19 0.21 -44.90
CA SER A 491 -16.43 -0.26 -45.54
C SER A 491 -17.27 0.93 -46.04
N GLU A 492 -18.28 0.66 -46.89
CA GLU A 492 -19.21 1.68 -47.42
C GLU A 492 -19.92 2.45 -46.28
N THR A 493 -20.14 1.81 -45.13
CA THR A 493 -20.71 2.43 -43.94
C THR A 493 -19.80 3.47 -43.29
N GLU A 494 -18.47 3.38 -43.42
CA GLU A 494 -17.50 4.32 -42.82
C GLU A 494 -17.40 5.60 -43.65
N ILE A 495 -17.48 5.52 -44.96
CA ILE A 495 -17.48 6.70 -45.84
C ILE A 495 -18.69 7.59 -45.55
N ASN A 496 -19.85 6.93 -45.39
CA ASN A 496 -21.09 7.59 -45.02
C ASN A 496 -20.97 8.28 -43.64
N SER A 497 -20.29 7.63 -42.68
CA SER A 497 -19.99 8.15 -41.35
C SER A 497 -19.08 9.39 -41.43
N GLU A 498 -18.01 9.33 -42.22
CA GLU A 498 -17.06 10.46 -42.39
C GLU A 498 -17.74 11.67 -43.07
N TYR A 499 -18.59 11.48 -44.05
CA TYR A 499 -19.35 12.54 -44.63
C TYR A 499 -20.30 13.21 -43.64
N LYS A 500 -21.01 12.42 -42.82
CA LYS A 500 -21.91 12.94 -41.78
C LYS A 500 -21.14 13.68 -40.69
N LYS A 501 -19.96 13.19 -40.28
CA LYS A 501 -19.07 13.91 -39.34
C LYS A 501 -18.62 15.25 -39.91
N PHE A 502 -18.16 15.23 -41.15
CA PHE A 502 -17.80 16.44 -41.84
C PHE A 502 -18.95 17.46 -41.87
N LEU A 503 -20.17 17.07 -42.31
CA LEU A 503 -21.30 17.96 -42.40
C LEU A 503 -21.64 18.63 -41.05
N ARG A 504 -21.63 17.84 -39.97
CA ARG A 504 -21.90 18.39 -38.62
C ARG A 504 -20.83 19.38 -38.20
N SER A 505 -19.55 19.07 -38.40
CA SER A 505 -18.46 19.97 -38.05
C SER A 505 -18.51 21.26 -38.88
N TYR A 506 -18.69 21.15 -40.20
CA TYR A 506 -18.79 22.27 -41.12
C TYR A 506 -19.98 23.19 -40.80
N ALA A 507 -21.17 22.58 -40.62
CA ALA A 507 -22.40 23.33 -40.30
C ALA A 507 -22.29 24.04 -38.94
N ARG A 508 -21.65 23.37 -37.93
CA ARG A 508 -21.40 23.97 -36.60
C ARG A 508 -20.50 25.19 -36.69
N GLN A 509 -19.37 25.09 -37.41
CA GLN A 509 -18.43 26.22 -37.58
C GLN A 509 -19.10 27.41 -38.29
N LEU A 510 -19.89 27.17 -39.33
CA LEU A 510 -20.66 28.23 -40.02
C LEU A 510 -21.70 28.87 -39.08
N PHE A 511 -22.46 28.05 -38.33
CA PHE A 511 -23.49 28.55 -37.42
C PHE A 511 -22.90 29.41 -36.29
N GLN A 512 -21.71 29.03 -35.80
CA GLN A 512 -20.98 29.80 -34.80
C GLN A 512 -20.21 31.00 -35.38
N LYS A 513 -20.29 31.21 -36.69
CA LYS A 513 -19.55 32.27 -37.43
C LYS A 513 -18.02 32.16 -37.22
N GLN A 514 -17.51 30.94 -37.06
CA GLN A 514 -16.08 30.69 -36.99
C GLN A 514 -15.48 30.73 -38.41
N LYS A 515 -14.25 31.21 -38.50
CA LYS A 515 -13.50 31.21 -39.78
C LYS A 515 -12.97 29.78 -39.99
N ILE A 516 -13.43 29.15 -41.08
CA ILE A 516 -12.97 27.82 -41.46
C ILE A 516 -11.57 27.94 -42.04
N ASP A 517 -10.59 27.24 -41.49
CA ASP A 517 -9.24 27.18 -42.02
C ASP A 517 -9.24 26.32 -43.30
N PRO A 518 -8.85 26.89 -44.47
CA PRO A 518 -8.77 26.15 -45.73
C PRO A 518 -7.85 24.93 -45.68
N ASN A 519 -6.82 24.96 -44.80
CA ASN A 519 -5.87 23.88 -44.66
C ASN A 519 -6.37 22.75 -43.72
N SER A 520 -7.40 22.99 -42.92
CA SER A 520 -8.03 21.99 -42.08
C SER A 520 -8.70 20.87 -42.89
N LYS A 521 -8.87 19.69 -42.32
CA LYS A 521 -9.61 18.57 -42.95
C LYS A 521 -11.02 19.05 -43.39
N VAL A 522 -11.70 19.82 -42.55
CA VAL A 522 -13.03 20.37 -42.84
C VAL A 522 -12.97 21.36 -44.00
N GLY A 523 -12.01 22.26 -44.05
CA GLY A 523 -11.81 23.23 -45.14
C GLY A 523 -11.52 22.55 -46.45
N LYS A 524 -10.58 21.61 -46.50
CA LYS A 524 -10.24 20.84 -47.70
C LYS A 524 -11.45 20.06 -48.27
N ILE A 525 -12.25 19.42 -47.39
CA ILE A 525 -13.47 18.69 -47.80
C ILE A 525 -14.53 19.69 -48.33
N ALA A 526 -14.70 20.85 -47.67
CA ALA A 526 -15.65 21.86 -48.07
C ALA A 526 -15.31 22.42 -49.45
N GLU A 527 -14.02 22.71 -49.72
CA GLU A 527 -13.53 23.16 -51.02
C GLU A 527 -13.74 22.08 -52.10
N TRP A 528 -13.46 20.79 -51.80
CA TRP A 528 -13.66 19.71 -52.75
C TRP A 528 -15.14 19.47 -53.09
N LEU A 529 -16.08 19.66 -52.17
CA LEU A 529 -17.51 19.56 -52.41
C LEU A 529 -18.05 20.78 -53.17
N GLY A 530 -17.57 21.97 -52.88
CA GLY A 530 -17.97 23.23 -53.53
C GLY A 530 -19.50 23.40 -53.61
N GLU A 531 -20.05 23.50 -54.82
CA GLU A 531 -21.51 23.67 -55.08
C GLU A 531 -22.36 22.44 -54.65
N LYS A 532 -21.77 21.34 -54.32
CA LYS A 532 -22.46 20.10 -53.90
C LYS A 532 -22.79 20.11 -52.41
N LEU A 533 -22.40 21.15 -51.67
CA LEU A 533 -22.78 21.36 -50.26
C LEU A 533 -24.30 21.55 -50.13
N PRO A 534 -24.89 21.15 -48.98
CA PRO A 534 -26.29 21.40 -48.66
C PRO A 534 -26.64 22.89 -48.71
N ASN A 535 -27.91 23.21 -48.88
CA ASN A 535 -28.38 24.59 -48.89
C ASN A 535 -28.17 25.24 -47.51
N GLN A 536 -28.16 26.56 -47.48
CA GLN A 536 -27.88 27.34 -46.28
C GLN A 536 -28.87 27.07 -45.15
N GLU A 537 -30.14 26.86 -45.46
CA GLU A 537 -31.18 26.57 -44.47
C GLU A 537 -30.92 25.25 -43.74
N GLN A 538 -30.56 24.19 -44.48
CA GLN A 538 -30.23 22.87 -43.92
C GLN A 538 -28.93 22.95 -43.08
N LEU A 539 -27.93 23.68 -43.53
CA LEU A 539 -26.70 23.90 -42.79
C LEU A 539 -26.94 24.68 -41.48
N GLU A 540 -27.83 25.67 -41.48
CA GLU A 540 -28.20 26.39 -40.25
C GLU A 540 -28.92 25.51 -39.26
N LEU A 541 -29.90 24.69 -39.69
CA LEU A 541 -30.60 23.74 -38.84
C LEU A 541 -29.64 22.70 -38.23
N LEU A 542 -28.81 22.11 -39.09
CA LEU A 542 -27.80 21.15 -38.66
C LEU A 542 -26.77 21.77 -37.72
N GLY A 543 -26.31 23.00 -38.03
CA GLY A 543 -25.34 23.73 -37.25
C GLY A 543 -25.87 24.09 -35.86
N LYS A 544 -27.16 24.49 -35.79
CA LYS A 544 -27.85 24.75 -34.53
C LYS A 544 -27.89 23.47 -33.66
N SER A 545 -28.38 22.36 -34.25
CA SER A 545 -28.49 21.07 -33.53
C SER A 545 -27.14 20.56 -33.10
N ALA A 546 -26.12 20.60 -33.97
CA ALA A 546 -24.75 20.17 -33.63
C ALA A 546 -24.14 21.04 -32.53
N THR A 547 -24.41 22.36 -32.51
CA THR A 547 -23.95 23.27 -31.45
C THR A 547 -24.59 22.95 -30.10
N ILE A 548 -25.89 22.64 -30.08
CA ILE A 548 -26.62 22.25 -28.89
C ILE A 548 -26.10 20.91 -28.37
N GLN A 549 -25.95 19.93 -29.25
CA GLN A 549 -25.43 18.60 -28.90
C GLN A 549 -24.04 18.72 -28.29
N ASN A 550 -23.14 19.49 -28.92
CA ASN A 550 -21.79 19.70 -28.39
C ASN A 550 -21.80 20.41 -27.03
N SER A 551 -22.70 21.37 -26.84
CA SER A 551 -22.86 22.01 -25.53
C SER A 551 -23.35 21.05 -24.46
N LEU A 552 -24.36 20.22 -24.74
CA LEU A 552 -24.90 19.23 -23.83
C LEU A 552 -23.87 18.14 -23.51
N ASN A 553 -23.06 17.74 -24.49
CA ASN A 553 -21.98 16.78 -24.29
C ASN A 553 -20.97 17.23 -23.23
N ARG A 554 -20.84 18.54 -22.95
CA ARG A 554 -20.00 19.04 -21.85
C ARG A 554 -20.48 18.64 -20.48
N PHE A 555 -21.76 18.32 -20.34
CA PHE A 555 -22.41 17.92 -19.09
C PHE A 555 -22.62 16.40 -18.95
N ILE A 556 -22.46 15.64 -20.05
CA ILE A 556 -22.49 14.17 -20.02
C ILE A 556 -21.16 13.64 -19.51
N ASN A 557 -21.22 12.50 -18.83
CA ASN A 557 -20.04 11.82 -18.28
C ASN A 557 -19.12 12.80 -17.50
N SER A 558 -19.76 13.70 -16.77
CA SER A 558 -19.08 14.78 -16.06
C SER A 558 -17.96 14.25 -15.15
N TYR A 559 -18.19 13.13 -14.44
CA TYR A 559 -17.19 12.49 -13.60
C TYR A 559 -15.96 12.04 -14.42
N THR A 560 -16.16 11.51 -15.63
CA THR A 560 -15.06 11.05 -16.51
C THR A 560 -14.21 12.26 -16.93
N LYS A 561 -14.84 13.38 -17.27
CA LYS A 561 -14.14 14.63 -17.65
C LYS A 561 -13.38 15.23 -16.48
N TYR A 562 -13.87 15.07 -15.26
CA TYR A 562 -13.22 15.56 -14.06
C TYR A 562 -11.81 14.99 -13.86
N TYR A 563 -11.55 13.76 -14.31
CA TYR A 563 -10.22 13.16 -14.19
C TYR A 563 -9.49 12.95 -15.54
N LYS A 564 -10.17 12.63 -16.64
CA LYS A 564 -9.49 12.36 -17.93
C LYS A 564 -8.83 13.58 -18.55
N SER A 565 -9.28 14.79 -18.22
CA SER A 565 -8.69 16.03 -18.71
C SER A 565 -7.31 16.38 -18.12
N ILE A 566 -6.85 15.65 -17.09
CA ILE A 566 -5.64 15.96 -16.34
C ILE A 566 -4.41 16.00 -17.24
N VAL A 567 -4.17 14.94 -18.05
CA VAL A 567 -2.97 14.83 -18.91
C VAL A 567 -2.91 15.98 -19.93
N LYS A 568 -4.02 16.27 -20.62
CA LYS A 568 -4.10 17.38 -21.59
C LYS A 568 -3.84 18.72 -20.92
N ASN A 569 -4.51 18.99 -19.80
CA ASN A 569 -4.33 20.25 -19.08
C ASN A 569 -2.92 20.39 -18.49
N TYR A 570 -2.27 19.29 -18.09
CA TYR A 570 -0.89 19.34 -17.65
C TYR A 570 0.09 19.68 -18.78
N LYS A 571 -0.13 19.15 -20.00
CA LYS A 571 0.63 19.58 -21.18
C LYS A 571 0.52 21.10 -21.44
N GLN A 572 -0.68 21.66 -21.27
CA GLN A 572 -0.91 23.10 -21.40
C GLN A 572 -0.30 23.91 -20.25
N PHE A 573 -0.40 23.40 -19.02
CA PHE A 573 0.19 24.01 -17.81
C PHE A 573 1.70 24.20 -17.97
N ARG A 574 2.42 23.17 -18.42
CA ARG A 574 3.87 23.19 -18.65
C ARG A 574 4.32 24.21 -19.71
N ARG A 575 3.43 24.63 -20.63
CA ARG A 575 3.73 25.63 -21.69
C ARG A 575 3.61 27.09 -21.21
N GLN A 576 3.12 27.30 -19.99
CA GLN A 576 2.85 28.68 -19.53
C GLN A 576 4.05 29.21 -18.73
N LYS A 577 4.61 30.34 -19.20
CA LYS A 577 5.79 30.98 -18.58
C LYS A 577 5.68 31.22 -17.07
N GLN A 578 4.47 31.49 -16.58
CA GLN A 578 4.25 31.70 -15.13
C GLN A 578 4.57 30.50 -14.25
N PHE A 579 4.65 29.30 -14.82
CA PHE A 579 4.95 28.05 -14.12
C PHE A 579 6.35 27.50 -14.38
N ASP A 580 7.18 28.22 -15.19
CA ASP A 580 8.57 27.82 -15.48
C ASP A 580 9.41 27.65 -14.20
N LYS A 581 9.04 28.37 -13.13
CA LYS A 581 9.69 28.27 -11.82
C LYS A 581 9.71 26.88 -11.18
N PHE A 582 8.84 25.98 -11.60
CA PHE A 582 8.78 24.61 -11.09
C PHE A 582 9.74 23.66 -11.80
N TYR A 583 10.24 24.07 -12.97
CA TYR A 583 10.92 23.18 -13.87
C TYR A 583 12.38 23.58 -14.10
N THR A 584 13.19 22.62 -14.53
CA THR A 584 14.59 22.85 -14.98
C THR A 584 14.61 23.36 -16.41
N GLU A 585 15.73 23.95 -16.86
CA GLU A 585 15.90 24.34 -18.26
C GLU A 585 15.94 23.09 -19.17
N GLY A 586 15.33 23.17 -20.34
CA GLY A 586 15.36 22.07 -21.33
C GLY A 586 14.18 21.10 -21.30
N ILE A 587 13.03 21.51 -20.77
CA ILE A 587 11.80 20.71 -20.79
C ILE A 587 11.42 20.30 -22.22
N VAL A 588 11.17 19.03 -22.43
CA VAL A 588 10.57 18.48 -23.66
C VAL A 588 9.09 18.23 -23.43
N ILE A 589 8.23 18.89 -24.21
CA ILE A 589 6.78 18.97 -23.97
C ILE A 589 6.10 17.58 -23.85
N ASN A 590 6.51 16.62 -24.67
CA ASN A 590 5.91 15.27 -24.70
C ASN A 590 6.65 14.24 -23.83
N LYS A 591 7.67 14.65 -23.07
CA LYS A 591 8.40 13.80 -22.13
C LYS A 591 8.14 14.24 -20.69
N ILE A 592 8.06 13.29 -19.78
CA ILE A 592 7.96 13.54 -18.32
C ILE A 592 8.97 12.74 -17.56
N SER A 593 9.38 13.27 -16.41
CA SER A 593 10.26 12.63 -15.43
C SER A 593 9.49 11.82 -14.38
N TYR A 594 10.20 11.13 -13.49
CA TYR A 594 9.56 10.35 -12.42
C TYR A 594 8.78 11.23 -11.44
N ALA A 595 9.31 12.39 -11.03
CA ALA A 595 8.60 13.29 -10.14
C ALA A 595 7.27 13.80 -10.74
N GLU A 596 7.23 14.00 -12.07
CA GLU A 596 6.00 14.38 -12.76
C GLU A 596 4.98 13.23 -12.86
N ILE A 597 5.44 11.97 -12.93
CA ILE A 597 4.56 10.80 -12.83
C ILE A 597 3.90 10.79 -11.46
N ASP A 598 4.67 10.91 -10.39
CA ASP A 598 4.15 10.93 -9.03
C ASP A 598 3.15 12.06 -8.82
N PHE A 599 3.45 13.23 -9.36
CA PHE A 599 2.57 14.39 -9.33
C PHE A 599 1.22 14.13 -10.03
N LEU A 600 1.25 13.62 -11.24
CA LEU A 600 0.03 13.30 -11.97
C LEU A 600 -0.76 12.18 -11.30
N LEU A 601 -0.09 11.12 -10.83
CA LEU A 601 -0.73 10.05 -10.07
C LEU A 601 -1.40 10.58 -8.81
N PHE A 602 -0.74 11.48 -8.07
CA PHE A 602 -1.32 12.12 -6.91
C PHE A 602 -2.66 12.80 -7.23
N VAL A 603 -2.68 13.61 -8.29
CA VAL A 603 -3.90 14.32 -8.71
C VAL A 603 -4.97 13.35 -9.17
N PHE A 604 -4.62 12.34 -9.98
CA PHE A 604 -5.56 11.32 -10.45
C PHE A 604 -6.15 10.51 -9.30
N ILE A 605 -5.32 9.93 -8.44
CA ILE A 605 -5.77 9.07 -7.34
C ILE A 605 -6.61 9.88 -6.36
N THR A 606 -6.23 11.13 -6.07
CA THR A 606 -6.99 12.02 -5.19
C THR A 606 -8.39 12.28 -5.74
N ARG A 607 -8.52 12.60 -7.03
CA ARG A 607 -9.81 12.81 -7.68
C ARG A 607 -10.66 11.54 -7.74
N MET A 608 -10.05 10.41 -8.06
CA MET A 608 -10.74 9.12 -8.07
C MET A 608 -11.21 8.70 -6.69
N LYS A 609 -10.37 8.86 -5.67
CA LYS A 609 -10.75 8.57 -4.26
C LYS A 609 -11.93 9.42 -3.81
N TYR A 610 -11.95 10.71 -4.18
CA TYR A 610 -13.09 11.59 -3.93
C TYR A 610 -14.37 11.07 -4.61
N LEU A 611 -14.31 10.75 -5.91
CA LEU A 611 -15.47 10.26 -6.66
C LEU A 611 -16.02 8.97 -6.04
N ILE A 612 -15.16 7.98 -5.76
CA ILE A 612 -15.55 6.69 -5.18
C ILE A 612 -16.16 6.87 -3.78
N SER A 613 -15.76 7.87 -3.02
CA SER A 613 -16.33 8.15 -1.69
C SER A 613 -17.77 8.66 -1.73
N GLN A 614 -18.26 9.17 -2.89
CA GLN A 614 -19.60 9.75 -3.01
C GLN A 614 -20.68 8.67 -3.08
N ASN A 615 -21.72 8.80 -2.26
CA ASN A 615 -22.82 7.80 -2.17
C ASN A 615 -23.49 7.56 -3.52
N TYR A 616 -23.70 8.59 -4.33
CA TYR A 616 -24.31 8.45 -5.65
C TYR A 616 -23.48 7.60 -6.60
N ILE A 617 -22.15 7.79 -6.59
CA ILE A 617 -21.23 6.96 -7.38
C ILE A 617 -21.22 5.53 -6.86
N LYS A 618 -21.14 5.32 -5.54
CA LYS A 618 -21.20 3.99 -4.92
C LYS A 618 -22.44 3.20 -5.35
N ASN A 619 -23.60 3.82 -5.36
CA ASN A 619 -24.86 3.17 -5.72
C ASN A 619 -24.99 2.85 -7.23
N ASN A 620 -24.15 3.45 -8.08
CA ASN A 620 -24.18 3.28 -9.53
C ASN A 620 -22.85 2.76 -10.10
N ILE A 621 -21.92 2.32 -9.27
CA ILE A 621 -20.53 2.03 -9.66
C ILE A 621 -20.42 0.91 -10.69
N GLU A 622 -21.30 -0.09 -10.63
CA GLU A 622 -21.34 -1.20 -11.60
C GLU A 622 -21.63 -0.72 -13.02
N HIS A 623 -22.31 0.40 -13.17
CA HIS A 623 -22.63 1.01 -14.46
C HIS A 623 -21.53 1.94 -14.98
N ILE A 624 -20.50 2.23 -14.15
CA ILE A 624 -19.40 3.14 -14.48
C ILE A 624 -18.10 2.33 -14.60
N ARG A 625 -17.93 1.67 -15.74
CA ARG A 625 -16.86 0.69 -15.97
C ARG A 625 -15.48 1.16 -15.53
N ASP A 626 -15.07 2.37 -15.93
CA ASP A 626 -13.74 2.91 -15.62
C ASP A 626 -13.51 3.08 -14.12
N ILE A 627 -14.49 3.67 -13.40
CA ILE A 627 -14.37 3.90 -11.96
C ILE A 627 -14.42 2.57 -11.21
N ASN A 628 -15.31 1.66 -11.63
CA ASN A 628 -15.41 0.32 -11.04
C ASN A 628 -14.08 -0.45 -11.22
N TYR A 629 -13.50 -0.41 -12.43
CA TYR A 629 -12.19 -1.01 -12.68
C TYR A 629 -11.11 -0.45 -11.73
N ILE A 630 -11.00 0.87 -11.61
CA ILE A 630 -10.01 1.52 -10.73
C ILE A 630 -10.27 1.18 -9.27
N GLN A 631 -11.53 1.16 -8.82
CA GLN A 631 -11.86 0.78 -7.45
C GLN A 631 -11.43 -0.65 -7.11
N GLN A 632 -11.57 -1.58 -8.06
CA GLN A 632 -11.26 -2.99 -7.83
C GLN A 632 -9.77 -3.29 -7.96
N ASN A 633 -9.05 -2.63 -8.87
CA ASN A 633 -7.70 -3.01 -9.27
C ASN A 633 -6.61 -2.07 -8.71
N VAL A 634 -6.93 -0.82 -8.40
CA VAL A 634 -5.95 0.18 -7.93
C VAL A 634 -6.05 0.38 -6.42
N PHE A 635 -7.26 0.45 -5.87
CA PHE A 635 -7.44 0.67 -4.43
C PHE A 635 -7.40 -0.63 -3.63
N VAL A 636 -6.64 -0.60 -2.54
CA VAL A 636 -6.41 -1.75 -1.64
C VAL A 636 -6.91 -1.47 -0.23
N ASP A 637 -7.08 -2.53 0.56
CA ASP A 637 -7.52 -2.42 1.94
C ASP A 637 -6.43 -1.83 2.84
N GLN A 638 -5.15 -2.22 2.62
CA GLN A 638 -4.02 -1.81 3.43
C GLN A 638 -2.83 -1.38 2.57
N VAL A 639 -2.20 -0.28 2.95
CA VAL A 639 -0.93 0.17 2.37
C VAL A 639 0.13 0.19 3.46
N VAL A 640 1.23 -0.48 3.20
CA VAL A 640 2.38 -0.61 4.11
C VAL A 640 3.63 -0.06 3.42
N VAL A 641 4.44 0.70 4.13
CA VAL A 641 5.68 1.28 3.59
C VAL A 641 6.84 1.00 4.55
N ASP A 642 7.87 0.35 4.03
CA ASP A 642 9.13 0.16 4.75
C ASP A 642 10.12 1.24 4.35
N GLU A 643 10.95 1.70 5.29
CA GLU A 643 11.89 2.80 5.12
C GLU A 643 11.24 4.06 4.49
N ALA A 644 10.11 4.47 5.07
CA ALA A 644 9.31 5.58 4.56
C ALA A 644 10.07 6.91 4.47
N THR A 645 11.12 7.07 5.25
CA THR A 645 11.97 8.27 5.26
C THR A 645 12.84 8.43 4.02
N ASP A 646 12.98 7.38 3.20
CA ASP A 646 13.71 7.42 1.93
C ASP A 646 12.84 7.87 0.74
N PHE A 647 11.53 7.95 0.95
CA PHE A 647 10.58 8.43 -0.07
C PHE A 647 10.32 9.93 0.05
N SER A 648 10.04 10.57 -1.06
CA SER A 648 9.55 11.95 -1.08
C SER A 648 8.14 12.08 -0.47
N ALA A 649 7.79 13.28 -0.04
CA ALA A 649 6.44 13.54 0.48
C ALA A 649 5.35 13.22 -0.53
N LEU A 650 5.62 13.45 -1.81
CA LEU A 650 4.68 13.19 -2.90
C LEU A 650 4.49 11.69 -3.16
N GLU A 651 5.55 10.90 -3.16
CA GLU A 651 5.50 9.44 -3.26
C GLU A 651 4.68 8.84 -2.12
N LEU A 652 4.97 9.24 -0.87
CA LEU A 652 4.20 8.77 0.29
C LEU A 652 2.73 9.21 0.25
N ALA A 653 2.46 10.42 -0.24
CA ALA A 653 1.10 10.91 -0.43
C ALA A 653 0.33 10.08 -1.47
N CYS A 654 0.98 9.67 -2.55
CA CYS A 654 0.40 8.74 -3.53
C CYS A 654 0.10 7.38 -2.90
N MET A 655 1.09 6.81 -2.20
CA MET A 655 0.94 5.51 -1.52
C MET A 655 -0.23 5.53 -0.53
N GLN A 656 -0.31 6.55 0.34
CA GLN A 656 -1.39 6.68 1.32
C GLN A 656 -2.77 6.72 0.65
N ARG A 657 -2.87 7.38 -0.50
CA ARG A 657 -4.14 7.51 -1.24
C ARG A 657 -4.60 6.24 -1.94
N LEU A 658 -3.72 5.24 -2.12
CA LEU A 658 -4.11 3.93 -2.65
C LEU A 658 -5.00 3.12 -1.70
N SER A 659 -5.05 3.46 -0.42
CA SER A 659 -6.00 2.82 0.50
C SER A 659 -7.43 3.24 0.17
N ARG A 660 -8.35 2.26 0.21
CA ARG A 660 -9.79 2.47 -0.02
C ARG A 660 -10.34 3.60 0.85
N PRO A 661 -11.23 4.47 0.31
CA PRO A 661 -11.77 5.59 1.08
C PRO A 661 -12.56 5.14 2.33
N GLU A 662 -13.12 3.93 2.33
CA GLU A 662 -13.84 3.35 3.46
C GLU A 662 -12.94 2.94 4.62
N ILE A 663 -11.65 2.68 4.35
CA ILE A 663 -10.69 2.14 5.33
C ILE A 663 -9.64 3.20 5.67
N ASN A 664 -9.00 3.80 4.67
CA ASN A 664 -7.90 4.76 4.81
C ASN A 664 -6.68 4.22 5.58
N ALA A 665 -6.44 2.90 5.52
CA ALA A 665 -5.32 2.28 6.22
C ALA A 665 -3.97 2.67 5.60
N PHE A 666 -3.08 3.19 6.44
CA PHE A 666 -1.71 3.52 6.04
C PHE A 666 -0.76 3.28 7.20
N VAL A 667 0.18 2.37 7.04
CA VAL A 667 1.17 2.09 8.06
C VAL A 667 2.56 2.10 7.44
N ALA A 668 3.44 2.92 7.97
CA ALA A 668 4.78 3.08 7.48
C ALA A 668 5.82 2.99 8.60
N CYS A 669 7.06 2.68 8.29
CA CYS A 669 8.15 2.81 9.25
C CYS A 669 9.38 3.44 8.61
N GLY A 670 10.21 4.08 9.44
CA GLY A 670 11.43 4.70 8.97
C GLY A 670 12.26 5.28 10.12
N ASP A 671 13.37 5.92 9.75
CA ASP A 671 14.25 6.63 10.67
C ASP A 671 14.71 7.94 10.01
N PHE A 672 14.35 9.08 10.57
CA PHE A 672 14.75 10.39 10.03
C PHE A 672 16.28 10.59 10.01
N ASN A 673 17.01 9.84 10.84
CA ASN A 673 18.47 9.93 10.93
C ASN A 673 19.20 9.06 9.87
N GLN A 674 18.47 8.20 9.14
CA GLN A 674 19.03 7.27 8.14
C GLN A 674 18.69 7.62 6.70
N ARG A 675 18.18 8.80 6.43
CA ARG A 675 17.81 9.23 5.08
C ARG A 675 18.98 9.11 4.09
N LEU A 676 18.73 8.43 2.98
CA LEU A 676 19.62 8.38 1.85
C LEU A 676 19.31 9.57 0.93
N GLU A 677 20.31 10.43 0.70
CA GLU A 677 20.31 11.52 -0.30
C GLU A 677 19.03 12.37 -0.40
N GLY A 678 19.02 13.55 0.14
CA GLY A 678 18.21 14.74 -0.25
C GLY A 678 16.72 14.63 -0.56
N LYS A 679 16.18 13.45 -0.84
CA LYS A 679 14.79 13.22 -1.29
C LYS A 679 13.80 12.94 -0.17
N GLY A 680 14.27 12.41 0.95
CA GLY A 680 13.41 11.98 2.05
C GLY A 680 12.74 13.13 2.80
N ILE A 681 11.67 12.82 3.51
CA ILE A 681 10.92 13.79 4.30
C ILE A 681 11.81 14.40 5.39
N LYS A 682 11.91 15.74 5.39
CA LYS A 682 12.76 16.49 6.31
C LYS A 682 12.03 16.95 7.59
N ASN A 683 10.72 17.11 7.53
CA ASN A 683 9.95 17.69 8.63
C ASN A 683 8.59 17.02 8.85
N LYS A 684 8.05 17.20 10.06
CA LYS A 684 6.74 16.65 10.46
C LYS A 684 5.56 17.33 9.75
N GLU A 685 5.72 18.55 9.27
CA GLU A 685 4.65 19.32 8.61
C GLU A 685 4.25 18.68 7.28
N LEU A 686 5.22 18.17 6.52
CA LEU A 686 4.95 17.42 5.30
C LEU A 686 4.19 16.12 5.57
N LEU A 687 4.43 15.47 6.70
CA LEU A 687 3.64 14.28 7.09
C LEU A 687 2.19 14.62 7.38
N GLN A 688 1.92 15.76 8.03
CA GLN A 688 0.56 16.25 8.28
C GLN A 688 -0.16 16.63 6.98
N TRP A 689 0.59 17.11 5.98
CA TRP A 689 0.04 17.35 4.65
C TRP A 689 -0.35 16.05 3.94
N ILE A 690 0.44 14.98 4.07
CA ILE A 690 0.11 13.67 3.50
C ILE A 690 -1.25 13.23 4.01
N SER A 691 -1.46 13.24 5.32
CA SER A 691 -2.76 13.09 5.96
C SER A 691 -2.77 13.70 7.36
N PRO A 692 -3.81 14.49 7.70
CA PRO A 692 -3.97 15.04 9.03
C PRO A 692 -4.14 13.98 10.13
N SER A 693 -4.53 12.76 9.76
CA SER A 693 -4.77 11.64 10.68
C SER A 693 -3.53 10.80 10.95
N ILE A 694 -2.36 11.15 10.40
CA ILE A 694 -1.13 10.40 10.63
C ILE A 694 -0.64 10.62 12.07
N GLU A 695 -0.50 9.52 12.80
CA GLU A 695 0.10 9.45 14.11
C GLU A 695 1.56 9.01 14.02
N LEU A 696 2.47 9.78 14.64
CA LEU A 696 3.86 9.37 14.79
C LEU A 696 4.00 8.55 16.08
N GLN A 697 4.49 7.34 15.96
CA GLN A 697 4.77 6.42 17.05
C GLN A 697 6.26 6.13 17.11
N TYR A 698 6.88 6.28 18.29
CA TYR A 698 8.30 6.07 18.46
C TYR A 698 8.56 4.75 19.17
N ILE A 699 9.42 3.91 18.58
CA ILE A 699 9.90 2.66 19.19
C ILE A 699 11.36 2.88 19.60
N ASN A 700 11.61 2.90 20.91
CA ASN A 700 12.92 3.25 21.47
C ASN A 700 13.70 2.05 22.04
N THR A 701 13.13 0.82 22.00
CA THR A 701 13.81 -0.36 22.50
C THR A 701 14.56 -1.07 21.38
N THR A 702 15.88 -1.21 21.51
CA THR A 702 16.71 -1.92 20.54
C THR A 702 16.90 -3.38 20.94
N TYR A 703 16.77 -4.29 19.97
CA TYR A 703 16.83 -5.73 20.14
C TYR A 703 18.03 -6.38 19.48
N ARG A 704 18.69 -5.70 18.56
CA ARG A 704 19.73 -6.29 17.69
C ARG A 704 21.14 -5.78 17.95
N GLN A 705 21.26 -4.58 18.50
CA GLN A 705 22.57 -3.93 18.70
C GLN A 705 23.07 -4.10 20.12
N THR A 706 24.40 -4.23 20.27
CA THR A 706 25.06 -4.19 21.57
C THR A 706 25.03 -2.78 22.15
N CYS A 707 25.17 -2.64 23.46
CA CYS A 707 25.24 -1.33 24.13
C CYS A 707 26.34 -0.45 23.54
N SER A 708 27.55 -0.99 23.35
CA SER A 708 28.68 -0.24 22.78
C SER A 708 28.44 0.26 21.36
N LEU A 709 27.75 -0.52 20.52
CA LEU A 709 27.41 -0.12 19.15
C LEU A 709 26.36 0.97 19.14
N ASN A 710 25.38 0.87 20.02
CA ASN A 710 24.34 1.87 20.16
C ASN A 710 24.87 3.22 20.68
N GLU A 711 25.74 3.18 21.71
CA GLU A 711 26.44 4.36 22.22
C GLU A 711 27.28 5.04 21.12
N PHE A 712 27.99 4.24 20.31
CA PHE A 712 28.78 4.75 19.21
C PHE A 712 27.90 5.39 18.12
N SER A 713 26.82 4.73 17.70
CA SER A 713 25.88 5.27 16.71
C SER A 713 25.24 6.57 17.19
N HIS A 714 24.84 6.64 18.48
CA HIS A 714 24.29 7.84 19.05
C HIS A 714 25.32 8.99 19.09
N HIS A 715 26.59 8.67 19.44
CA HIS A 715 27.65 9.66 19.42
C HIS A 715 27.92 10.22 18.02
N LEU A 716 27.90 9.35 16.98
CA LEU A 716 28.02 9.80 15.59
C LEU A 716 26.88 10.74 15.19
N LEU A 717 25.64 10.44 15.57
CA LEU A 717 24.51 11.31 15.27
C LEU A 717 24.65 12.69 15.88
N THR A 718 25.21 12.78 17.11
CA THR A 718 25.42 14.10 17.77
C THR A 718 26.46 14.96 17.07
N LEU A 719 27.29 14.38 16.17
CA LEU A 719 28.30 15.11 15.40
C LEU A 719 27.73 15.61 14.05
N MET A 720 26.52 15.25 13.68
CA MET A 720 25.89 15.70 12.44
C MET A 720 25.30 17.11 12.63
N GLU A 721 25.59 18.05 11.71
CA GLU A 721 25.18 19.45 11.78
C GLU A 721 23.65 19.64 11.75
N ASP A 722 22.92 18.74 11.07
CA ASP A 722 21.45 18.76 10.91
C ASP A 722 20.70 18.03 12.05
N TYR A 723 21.40 17.65 13.12
CA TYR A 723 20.81 16.93 14.22
C TYR A 723 19.90 17.86 15.04
N ASP A 724 18.58 17.73 14.89
CA ASP A 724 17.60 18.49 15.65
C ASP A 724 17.67 18.13 17.15
N ASP A 725 17.97 19.11 18.01
CA ASP A 725 18.09 18.95 19.46
C ASP A 725 16.82 18.35 20.12
N LYS A 726 15.65 18.50 19.47
CA LYS A 726 14.39 17.89 19.90
C LYS A 726 14.27 16.42 19.54
N SER A 727 15.06 15.93 18.61
CA SER A 727 15.21 14.53 18.27
C SER A 727 16.33 13.85 19.06
N LYS A 728 16.91 14.48 20.05
CA LYS A 728 17.76 13.82 21.07
C LYS A 728 16.90 12.74 21.72
N ALA A 729 16.68 11.70 20.94
CA ALA A 729 16.11 10.48 21.44
C ALA A 729 16.94 10.08 22.65
N GLU A 730 16.31 9.93 23.78
CA GLU A 730 16.91 9.22 24.91
C GLU A 730 17.61 7.98 24.33
N LEU A 731 18.82 7.72 24.78
CA LEU A 731 19.55 6.50 24.41
C LEU A 731 18.54 5.34 24.41
N PRO A 732 18.44 4.59 23.30
CA PRO A 732 17.42 3.54 23.22
C PRO A 732 17.56 2.60 24.40
N LYS A 733 16.45 2.26 25.03
CA LYS A 733 16.44 1.26 26.09
C LYS A 733 16.90 -0.08 25.50
N HIS A 734 17.87 -0.70 26.13
CA HIS A 734 18.37 -2.00 25.69
C HIS A 734 17.52 -3.12 26.26
N SER A 735 17.01 -3.99 25.39
CA SER A 735 16.48 -5.29 25.84
C SER A 735 17.60 -6.30 26.10
N ILE A 736 18.77 -6.07 25.50
CA ILE A 736 19.96 -6.91 25.63
C ILE A 736 20.99 -6.16 26.50
N LEU A 737 21.25 -6.65 27.68
CA LEU A 737 22.25 -6.10 28.62
C LEU A 737 23.71 -6.42 28.21
N PHE A 738 23.93 -6.84 26.98
CA PHE A 738 25.25 -7.21 26.47
C PHE A 738 26.00 -5.98 26.00
N LYS A 739 27.13 -5.69 26.64
CA LYS A 739 27.94 -4.52 26.33
C LYS A 739 28.55 -4.56 24.95
N GLY A 740 29.00 -5.73 24.48
CA GLY A 740 29.70 -5.91 23.21
C GLY A 740 31.07 -5.27 23.14
N MET A 741 31.78 -5.56 22.05
CA MET A 741 33.06 -4.91 21.76
C MET A 741 32.82 -3.50 21.23
N LYS A 742 33.73 -2.58 21.53
CA LYS A 742 33.67 -1.24 20.95
C LYS A 742 33.99 -1.28 19.45
N PRO A 743 33.28 -0.50 18.60
CA PRO A 743 33.64 -0.32 17.21
C PRO A 743 35.11 0.12 17.09
N THR A 744 35.81 -0.41 16.11
CA THR A 744 37.23 -0.09 15.84
C THR A 744 37.29 0.76 14.58
N MET A 745 38.13 1.79 14.60
CA MET A 745 38.37 2.68 13.48
C MET A 745 39.83 2.63 13.09
N LEU A 746 40.08 2.45 11.79
CA LEU A 746 41.44 2.51 11.23
C LEU A 746 41.78 3.97 10.92
N GLU A 747 42.74 4.55 11.64
CA GLU A 747 43.35 5.83 11.28
C GLU A 747 44.26 5.61 10.05
N ASN A 748 44.30 6.46 9.08
CA ASN A 748 45.11 6.34 7.85
C ASN A 748 44.62 5.34 6.78
N GLY A 749 43.33 5.03 6.74
CA GLY A 749 42.67 4.19 5.71
C GLY A 749 42.70 4.75 4.28
N LYS A 750 43.49 5.78 3.97
CA LYS A 750 43.63 6.37 2.62
C LYS A 750 44.25 5.44 1.57
N ASN A 751 45.00 4.41 2.00
CA ASN A 751 45.56 3.41 1.11
C ASN A 751 44.63 2.18 1.10
N PHE A 752 44.03 1.89 -0.04
CA PHE A 752 43.10 0.77 -0.22
C PHE A 752 43.73 -0.58 0.18
N ALA A 753 45.00 -0.81 -0.19
CA ALA A 753 45.73 -2.03 0.17
C ALA A 753 45.88 -2.21 1.69
N ASN A 754 46.12 -1.14 2.43
CA ASN A 754 46.21 -1.19 3.90
C ASN A 754 44.83 -1.51 4.52
N SER A 755 43.78 -0.96 3.93
CA SER A 755 42.42 -1.24 4.40
C SER A 755 42.04 -2.70 4.17
N LEU A 756 42.41 -3.27 3.02
CA LEU A 756 42.17 -4.71 2.72
C LEU A 756 42.97 -5.62 3.68
N SER A 757 44.26 -5.35 3.90
CA SER A 757 45.06 -6.11 4.85
C SER A 757 44.46 -6.09 6.24
N TRP A 758 43.99 -4.93 6.70
CA TRP A 758 43.35 -4.79 7.99
C TRP A 758 42.02 -5.57 8.08
N VAL A 759 41.19 -5.56 7.02
CA VAL A 759 39.93 -6.32 6.95
C VAL A 759 40.23 -7.84 6.99
N SER A 760 41.23 -8.32 6.21
CA SER A 760 41.64 -9.71 6.22
C SER A 760 42.08 -10.17 7.62
N GLU A 761 42.91 -9.37 8.30
CA GLU A 761 43.34 -9.67 9.67
C GLU A 761 42.13 -9.78 10.64
N ARG A 762 41.12 -8.91 10.51
CA ARG A 762 39.93 -8.97 11.36
C ARG A 762 39.06 -10.20 11.06
N ILE A 763 38.98 -10.63 9.81
CA ILE A 763 38.29 -11.85 9.42
C ILE A 763 39.00 -13.07 10.02
N GLU A 764 40.33 -13.15 9.88
CA GLU A 764 41.13 -14.23 10.48
C GLU A 764 40.98 -14.29 12.02
N GLU A 765 40.94 -13.14 12.70
CA GLU A 765 40.69 -13.10 14.15
C GLU A 765 39.29 -13.66 14.51
N ILE A 766 38.26 -13.31 13.71
CA ILE A 766 36.92 -13.84 13.91
C ILE A 766 36.90 -15.35 13.69
N GLU A 767 37.56 -15.87 12.65
CA GLU A 767 37.69 -17.29 12.39
C GLU A 767 38.37 -18.04 13.51
N ILE A 768 39.47 -17.51 14.04
CA ILE A 768 40.20 -18.08 15.18
C ILE A 768 39.31 -18.12 16.42
N LEU A 769 38.56 -17.04 16.70
CA LEU A 769 37.64 -16.98 17.84
C LEU A 769 36.49 -17.97 17.70
N VAL A 770 35.89 -18.11 16.51
CA VAL A 770 34.83 -19.06 16.23
C VAL A 770 35.31 -20.48 16.37
N ASN A 771 36.49 -20.82 15.82
CA ASN A 771 37.09 -22.17 15.91
C ASN A 771 37.51 -22.55 17.32
N LYS A 772 37.97 -21.58 18.14
CA LYS A 772 38.29 -21.78 19.55
C LYS A 772 37.05 -22.13 20.40
N HIS A 773 35.89 -21.59 19.98
CA HIS A 773 34.63 -21.86 20.69
C HIS A 773 33.80 -22.88 19.91
N GLN A 774 34.14 -24.17 20.01
CA GLN A 774 33.52 -25.34 19.33
C GLN A 774 31.99 -25.43 19.44
N GLN A 775 31.35 -24.55 20.23
CA GLN A 775 29.91 -24.48 20.41
C GLN A 775 29.21 -23.60 19.39
N ILE A 776 29.96 -22.80 18.59
CA ILE A 776 29.37 -21.95 17.53
C ILE A 776 29.18 -22.83 16.30
N ALA A 777 27.96 -23.22 15.99
CA ALA A 777 27.64 -24.19 14.92
C ALA A 777 27.84 -23.63 13.50
N LYS A 778 27.96 -22.31 13.32
CA LYS A 778 28.15 -21.64 12.00
C LYS A 778 29.00 -20.38 12.15
N MET A 779 29.80 -20.09 11.11
CA MET A 779 30.46 -18.79 10.96
C MET A 779 29.41 -17.66 10.92
N PRO A 780 29.65 -16.53 11.61
CA PRO A 780 28.81 -15.36 11.48
C PRO A 780 28.87 -14.82 10.05
N THR A 781 27.79 -14.24 9.58
CA THR A 781 27.79 -13.52 8.29
C THR A 781 28.60 -12.24 8.46
N ILE A 782 29.64 -12.08 7.65
CA ILE A 782 30.47 -10.88 7.60
C ILE A 782 30.07 -10.12 6.35
N VAL A 783 29.75 -8.84 6.49
CA VAL A 783 29.40 -7.95 5.39
C VAL A 783 30.43 -6.83 5.31
N ILE A 784 31.01 -6.67 4.13
CA ILE A 784 31.94 -5.58 3.82
C ILE A 784 31.19 -4.60 2.92
N LEU A 785 31.11 -3.34 3.34
CA LEU A 785 30.49 -2.28 2.56
C LEU A 785 31.58 -1.45 1.87
N THR A 786 31.44 -1.28 0.57
CA THR A 786 32.34 -0.46 -0.26
C THR A 786 31.63 0.82 -0.68
N LYS A 787 32.40 1.83 -1.11
CA LYS A 787 31.86 3.12 -1.54
C LYS A 787 31.26 3.06 -2.95
N THR A 788 31.86 2.25 -3.81
CA THR A 788 31.46 2.11 -5.22
C THR A 788 31.41 0.63 -5.62
N ASP A 789 30.66 0.33 -6.69
CA ASP A 789 30.60 -1.04 -7.24
C ASP A 789 31.97 -1.51 -7.75
N ASP A 790 32.79 -0.62 -8.30
CA ASP A 790 34.15 -0.93 -8.74
C ASP A 790 35.06 -1.40 -7.59
N ASP A 791 34.79 -0.95 -6.35
CA ASP A 791 35.56 -1.38 -5.19
C ASP A 791 35.15 -2.79 -4.73
N VAL A 792 33.99 -3.30 -5.11
CA VAL A 792 33.53 -4.65 -4.74
C VAL A 792 34.42 -5.72 -5.35
N ASP A 793 34.73 -5.60 -6.65
CA ASP A 793 35.58 -6.54 -7.37
C ASP A 793 37.01 -6.55 -6.83
N ASN A 794 37.46 -5.44 -6.25
CA ASN A 794 38.78 -5.33 -5.63
C ASN A 794 38.85 -5.92 -4.20
N VAL A 795 37.68 -6.12 -3.55
CA VAL A 795 37.57 -6.68 -2.19
C VAL A 795 37.29 -8.18 -2.25
N ALA A 796 36.63 -8.66 -3.30
CA ALA A 796 36.32 -10.07 -3.50
C ALA A 796 37.55 -10.89 -3.89
#